data_6d0180cf861f9c7bdcad77daaeb50550
#
_entry.id   6d0180cf861f9c7bdcad77daaeb50550
#
_cell.length_a   1.000
_cell.length_b   1.000
_cell.length_c   1.000
_cell.angle_alpha   90.00
_cell.angle_beta   90.00
_cell.angle_gamma   90.00
#
_symmetry.space_group_name_H-M   'P 1'
#
loop_
_entity.id
_entity.type
_entity.pdbx_description
1 polymer ?
#
loop_
_entity_poly.entity_id
_entity_poly.type
_entity_poly.pdbx_seq_one_letter_code
_entity_poly.pdbx_strand_id
1 'polypeptide(L)'
;MTVDVTETQTTTVHPAFQLVRQHHVEALDIFVSEYQHIVTGAVHYHLATDHDENVFLVAFRTQPMDSKGEAHILEHTALCGSEKFPVRDPFFLMIRRSLNTFMNAFTAADWTAYPFATQNKKDFQNLLEVYLDAAFAANLNPLDFAQEGIRIELENGEPVYKGVVFNEMKGAMSAPSDQLYHQLAQHLFPKTTYHYNSGGDPKDIPDLTYDELLGFYKSHYHPSNAVFMTFGNQSAYDLQEQFETLALAKFGKGETLYSTPETRLAAPIEVTETYALDADDLQDKTYHVMSWLLPQASDIKLRLGMRLVEGILLEDSASPLRHYLETCGYAQSTGPLMGVDDSNFEMTFYCGIQGSNPEHAQAFKDGVFNVLTQVVAQPVNQDLVDAILHQIELHQREINGDGMPYGLSLILNGLSSVIHHNDPVGVWDVDSAIRAVKEELKDPMWLPQLIQTHLIDNPHRVQMTLVPDANKSKAENDAEKARLAAIGASLTEEQKAEIIAQTEALKVRQDTPDDLNLLPKVGLEDIPADLHIVQGQLREIISNGLDTPLNLYHAGTNGIYYQQVLVQIPDAVVQSPYFNLLSILMGEVGAGEYDYLELQQLQTAVSGGLGMGASLRSKVDDAGKISAWLTLTTKSLVNNLSAINLLKMAFEQLRFDEKDRIVELLQQRKTRWQARVSDAGHSYAMQIAARQHSALANRDYQNTGLGALNWLGQLVASLNDEASYNALINELKAIHRTLLQAPKQFLLVCEEQQSERLVEEVQNVWDKVAIDRSPIALQQLKTTQDDGSDQAWLIQANVQFCAAAYPAVPVSHPDAAPLMVLAAYLRNGFLHSAIREKGGAYGGGASYDGNACSFRFYSYRDPRLAETFNDFNAAIAWILNAEQQPHQLEEAILGLIAGMDKPGSPAGEAITACYALLHGRHPSFRQTLRERLIHVKLDDLKRVAQQYLAIQTPSRAVVAPVAKRELLTELGFNIYQVN
;
A
#
# COMPACT_ATOMS: atom_id res chain seq x y z
N MET A 1 13.18 -32.71 -19.34
CA MET A 1 12.30 -33.88 -19.61
C MET A 1 10.92 -33.27 -19.83
N THR A 2 10.49 -33.23 -21.06
CA THR A 2 9.14 -32.78 -21.43
C THR A 2 8.16 -33.83 -20.92
N VAL A 3 7.42 -33.50 -19.90
CA VAL A 3 6.25 -34.25 -19.45
C VAL A 3 5.11 -33.89 -20.38
N ASP A 4 4.67 -34.85 -21.18
CA ASP A 4 3.52 -34.72 -22.07
C ASP A 4 2.25 -34.61 -21.20
N VAL A 5 1.75 -33.38 -20.96
CA VAL A 5 0.54 -33.13 -20.18
C VAL A 5 -0.67 -33.18 -21.09
N THR A 6 -1.02 -34.38 -21.55
CA THR A 6 -2.30 -34.71 -22.15
C THR A 6 -2.99 -35.82 -21.36
N GLU A 7 -3.04 -35.74 -20.06
CA GLU A 7 -4.01 -36.46 -19.25
C GLU A 7 -4.97 -35.44 -18.63
N THR A 8 -6.20 -35.48 -19.08
CA THR A 8 -7.35 -34.97 -18.35
C THR A 8 -7.30 -35.56 -16.95
N GLN A 9 -6.74 -34.83 -15.98
CA GLN A 9 -6.87 -35.21 -14.59
C GLN A 9 -8.37 -35.27 -14.31
N THR A 10 -8.88 -36.46 -14.06
CA THR A 10 -10.23 -36.66 -13.52
C THR A 10 -10.23 -36.00 -12.14
N THR A 11 -10.61 -34.74 -12.10
CA THR A 11 -10.72 -33.97 -10.84
C THR A 11 -11.80 -34.65 -10.01
N THR A 12 -11.41 -35.27 -8.91
CA THR A 12 -12.38 -35.83 -7.97
C THR A 12 -13.15 -34.66 -7.35
N VAL A 13 -14.44 -34.55 -7.63
CA VAL A 13 -15.30 -33.51 -7.10
C VAL A 13 -15.87 -33.95 -5.75
N HIS A 14 -15.85 -33.10 -4.75
CA HIS A 14 -16.45 -33.36 -3.44
C HIS A 14 -17.96 -33.55 -3.55
N PRO A 15 -18.58 -34.54 -2.88
CA PRO A 15 -20.02 -34.87 -3.03
C PRO A 15 -20.99 -33.72 -2.74
N ALA A 16 -20.63 -32.77 -1.88
CA ALA A 16 -21.45 -31.59 -1.57
C ALA A 16 -21.34 -30.48 -2.64
N PHE A 17 -20.42 -30.62 -3.62
CA PHE A 17 -20.18 -29.62 -4.65
C PHE A 17 -20.43 -30.16 -6.06
N GLN A 18 -20.77 -29.27 -6.97
CA GLN A 18 -20.86 -29.53 -8.39
C GLN A 18 -19.77 -28.72 -9.10
N LEU A 19 -18.95 -29.38 -9.93
CA LEU A 19 -18.06 -28.67 -10.86
C LEU A 19 -18.89 -28.02 -11.96
N VAL A 20 -18.82 -26.70 -12.10
CA VAL A 20 -19.52 -25.91 -13.11
C VAL A 20 -18.69 -25.86 -14.38
N ARG A 21 -17.40 -25.53 -14.27
CA ARG A 21 -16.45 -25.45 -15.38
C ARG A 21 -15.01 -25.51 -14.90
N GLN A 22 -14.12 -25.73 -15.87
CA GLN A 22 -12.67 -25.66 -15.67
C GLN A 22 -12.03 -24.98 -16.87
N HIS A 23 -11.02 -24.13 -16.64
CA HIS A 23 -10.29 -23.40 -17.68
C HIS A 23 -8.80 -23.32 -17.34
N HIS A 24 -7.93 -23.60 -18.34
CA HIS A 24 -6.49 -23.41 -18.20
C HIS A 24 -6.10 -22.02 -18.73
N VAL A 25 -5.50 -21.19 -17.90
CA VAL A 25 -4.95 -19.89 -18.27
C VAL A 25 -3.47 -20.09 -18.57
N GLU A 26 -3.15 -20.33 -19.84
CA GLU A 26 -1.78 -20.70 -20.28
C GLU A 26 -0.71 -19.65 -19.90
N ALA A 27 -1.05 -18.36 -20.03
CA ALA A 27 -0.12 -17.26 -19.75
C ALA A 27 0.32 -17.17 -18.28
N LEU A 28 -0.46 -17.72 -17.34
CA LEU A 28 -0.19 -17.73 -15.90
C LEU A 28 0.10 -19.12 -15.36
N ASP A 29 -0.04 -20.15 -16.19
CA ASP A 29 0.07 -21.58 -15.84
C ASP A 29 -0.80 -21.95 -14.64
N ILE A 30 -2.07 -21.54 -14.66
CA ILE A 30 -3.07 -21.84 -13.63
C ILE A 30 -4.28 -22.55 -14.20
N PHE A 31 -4.83 -23.50 -13.43
CA PHE A 31 -6.12 -24.12 -13.74
C PHE A 31 -7.21 -23.49 -12.85
N VAL A 32 -8.12 -22.74 -13.46
CA VAL A 32 -9.27 -22.15 -12.78
C VAL A 32 -10.43 -23.13 -12.82
N SER A 33 -10.90 -23.56 -11.65
CA SER A 33 -12.07 -24.43 -11.49
C SER A 33 -13.16 -23.71 -10.72
N GLU A 34 -14.37 -23.68 -11.27
CA GLU A 34 -15.56 -23.13 -10.63
C GLU A 34 -16.44 -24.27 -10.11
N TYR A 35 -16.76 -24.20 -8.82
CA TYR A 35 -17.64 -25.13 -8.13
C TYR A 35 -18.81 -24.38 -7.50
N GLN A 36 -19.94 -25.08 -7.37
CA GLN A 36 -21.10 -24.61 -6.62
C GLN A 36 -21.50 -25.63 -5.56
N HIS A 37 -21.66 -25.18 -4.34
CA HIS A 37 -22.20 -26.01 -3.25
C HIS A 37 -23.68 -26.31 -3.48
N ILE A 38 -24.05 -27.61 -3.50
CA ILE A 38 -25.37 -28.08 -3.97
C ILE A 38 -26.51 -27.53 -3.09
N VAL A 39 -26.31 -27.45 -1.77
CA VAL A 39 -27.37 -27.08 -0.82
C VAL A 39 -27.52 -25.57 -0.72
N THR A 40 -26.45 -24.85 -0.46
CA THR A 40 -26.50 -23.40 -0.19
C THR A 40 -26.38 -22.55 -1.43
N GLY A 41 -25.77 -23.09 -2.52
CA GLY A 41 -25.44 -22.34 -3.72
C GLY A 41 -24.17 -21.49 -3.62
N ALA A 42 -23.40 -21.61 -2.51
CA ALA A 42 -22.11 -20.94 -2.37
C ALA A 42 -21.18 -21.28 -3.53
N VAL A 43 -20.45 -20.31 -4.02
CA VAL A 43 -19.51 -20.48 -5.16
C VAL A 43 -18.11 -20.63 -4.63
N HIS A 44 -17.34 -21.58 -5.20
CA HIS A 44 -15.93 -21.75 -4.94
C HIS A 44 -15.12 -21.70 -6.23
N TYR A 45 -14.23 -20.70 -6.35
CA TYR A 45 -13.22 -20.63 -7.39
C TYR A 45 -11.89 -21.11 -6.85
N HIS A 46 -11.31 -22.13 -7.49
CA HIS A 46 -9.99 -22.65 -7.14
C HIS A 46 -9.01 -22.40 -8.28
N LEU A 47 -7.96 -21.63 -8.00
CA LEU A 47 -6.84 -21.32 -8.90
C LEU A 47 -5.70 -22.29 -8.57
N ALA A 48 -5.70 -23.47 -9.21
CA ALA A 48 -4.73 -24.53 -8.94
C ALA A 48 -3.40 -24.23 -9.64
N THR A 49 -2.31 -24.37 -8.90
CA THR A 49 -0.92 -24.21 -9.35
C THR A 49 0.01 -25.06 -8.48
N ASP A 50 1.28 -25.21 -8.84
CA ASP A 50 2.30 -25.89 -8.02
C ASP A 50 2.94 -24.99 -6.95
N HIS A 51 2.48 -23.75 -6.81
CA HIS A 51 3.01 -22.78 -5.84
C HIS A 51 2.74 -23.21 -4.40
N ASP A 52 3.78 -23.17 -3.55
CA ASP A 52 3.70 -23.62 -2.15
C ASP A 52 2.93 -22.66 -1.23
N GLU A 53 2.88 -21.38 -1.56
CA GLU A 53 2.06 -20.41 -0.81
C GLU A 53 0.59 -20.61 -1.18
N ASN A 54 -0.20 -21.07 -0.22
CA ASN A 54 -1.62 -21.26 -0.39
C ASN A 54 -2.40 -20.09 0.16
N VAL A 55 -3.40 -19.64 -0.60
CA VAL A 55 -4.26 -18.51 -0.27
C VAL A 55 -5.70 -18.96 -0.12
N PHE A 56 -6.37 -18.47 0.88
CA PHE A 56 -7.81 -18.58 1.08
C PHE A 56 -8.42 -17.18 1.18
N LEU A 57 -9.62 -17.03 0.63
CA LEU A 57 -10.48 -15.86 0.82
C LEU A 57 -11.93 -16.30 0.84
N VAL A 58 -12.70 -15.83 1.83
CA VAL A 58 -14.15 -15.81 1.80
C VAL A 58 -14.63 -14.37 1.75
N ALA A 59 -15.51 -14.07 0.80
CA ALA A 59 -16.12 -12.74 0.64
C ALA A 59 -17.64 -12.83 0.71
N PHE A 60 -18.25 -11.81 1.29
CA PHE A 60 -19.69 -11.62 1.34
C PHE A 60 -20.06 -10.38 0.54
N ARG A 61 -21.18 -10.41 -0.18
CA ARG A 61 -21.78 -9.22 -0.76
C ARG A 61 -22.37 -8.40 0.37
N THR A 62 -21.79 -7.24 0.65
CA THR A 62 -22.25 -6.30 1.68
C THR A 62 -22.63 -5.00 1.00
N GLN A 63 -23.89 -4.63 1.04
CA GLN A 63 -24.43 -3.47 0.33
C GLN A 63 -25.06 -2.50 1.34
N PRO A 64 -24.25 -1.68 2.05
CA PRO A 64 -24.78 -0.69 2.98
C PRO A 64 -25.62 0.36 2.23
N MET A 65 -26.70 0.79 2.85
CA MET A 65 -27.61 1.80 2.30
C MET A 65 -27.66 3.06 3.19
N ASP A 66 -26.67 3.24 4.02
CA ASP A 66 -26.34 4.46 4.75
C ASP A 66 -24.82 4.52 5.03
N SER A 67 -24.35 5.59 5.63
CA SER A 67 -22.93 5.80 5.95
C SER A 67 -22.61 5.59 7.44
N LYS A 68 -23.40 4.78 8.16
CA LYS A 68 -23.13 4.46 9.56
C LYS A 68 -21.99 3.46 9.77
N GLY A 69 -21.48 2.84 8.69
CA GLY A 69 -20.31 1.96 8.72
C GLY A 69 -20.58 0.55 9.24
N GLU A 70 -21.81 0.05 9.11
CA GLU A 70 -22.18 -1.29 9.57
C GLU A 70 -21.34 -2.39 8.93
N ALA A 71 -20.98 -2.27 7.65
CA ALA A 71 -20.13 -3.24 6.96
C ALA A 71 -18.71 -3.30 7.58
N HIS A 72 -18.10 -2.15 7.84
CA HIS A 72 -16.74 -2.04 8.41
C HIS A 72 -16.71 -2.41 9.89
N ILE A 73 -17.67 -1.93 10.68
CA ILE A 73 -17.76 -2.27 12.10
C ILE A 73 -18.04 -3.77 12.26
N LEU A 74 -18.83 -4.39 11.36
CA LEU A 74 -19.05 -5.82 11.34
C LEU A 74 -17.79 -6.59 10.96
N GLU A 75 -16.99 -6.09 10.00
CA GLU A 75 -15.69 -6.68 9.68
C GLU A 75 -14.83 -6.84 10.94
N HIS A 76 -14.68 -5.77 11.74
CA HIS A 76 -13.94 -5.80 12.98
C HIS A 76 -14.57 -6.72 14.02
N THR A 77 -15.87 -6.60 14.28
CA THR A 77 -16.57 -7.32 15.36
C THR A 77 -16.75 -8.80 15.08
N ALA A 78 -16.83 -9.23 13.80
CA ALA A 78 -16.87 -10.64 13.44
C ALA A 78 -15.57 -11.37 13.84
N LEU A 79 -14.44 -10.66 13.85
CA LEU A 79 -13.15 -11.19 14.25
C LEU A 79 -12.89 -11.13 15.78
N CYS A 80 -13.86 -10.65 16.58
CA CYS A 80 -13.74 -10.51 18.03
C CYS A 80 -14.28 -11.72 18.82
N GLY A 81 -14.33 -12.89 18.19
CA GLY A 81 -14.74 -14.16 18.84
C GLY A 81 -15.94 -14.81 18.18
N SER A 82 -15.96 -16.13 18.24
CA SER A 82 -16.92 -16.98 17.54
C SER A 82 -17.37 -18.14 18.41
N GLU A 83 -18.28 -18.96 17.90
CA GLU A 83 -18.88 -20.08 18.66
C GLU A 83 -17.81 -21.06 19.17
N LYS A 84 -16.89 -21.47 18.31
CA LYS A 84 -15.80 -22.40 18.65
C LYS A 84 -14.64 -21.71 19.36
N PHE A 85 -14.37 -20.47 19.02
CA PHE A 85 -13.27 -19.67 19.55
C PHE A 85 -13.77 -18.46 20.32
N PRO A 86 -14.39 -18.64 21.52
CA PRO A 86 -14.99 -17.57 22.29
C PRO A 86 -13.95 -16.74 23.06
N VAL A 87 -12.82 -16.46 22.45
CA VAL A 87 -11.77 -15.55 22.94
C VAL A 87 -12.03 -14.16 22.41
N ARG A 88 -11.56 -13.14 23.12
CA ARG A 88 -11.88 -11.74 22.81
C ARG A 88 -11.37 -11.25 21.44
N ASP A 89 -10.22 -11.75 21.00
CA ASP A 89 -9.55 -11.24 19.81
C ASP A 89 -8.75 -12.34 19.10
N PRO A 90 -9.45 -13.36 18.56
CA PRO A 90 -8.79 -14.50 17.92
C PRO A 90 -7.95 -14.09 16.70
N PHE A 91 -8.33 -13.05 15.99
CA PHE A 91 -7.62 -12.57 14.82
C PHE A 91 -6.20 -12.08 15.18
N PHE A 92 -6.06 -11.11 16.07
CA PHE A 92 -4.75 -10.61 16.50
C PHE A 92 -3.94 -11.65 17.27
N LEU A 93 -4.61 -12.56 17.96
CA LEU A 93 -3.95 -13.71 18.60
C LEU A 93 -3.37 -14.66 17.55
N MET A 94 -4.10 -14.97 16.47
CA MET A 94 -3.62 -15.85 15.40
C MET A 94 -2.49 -15.22 14.59
N ILE A 95 -2.50 -13.92 14.32
CA ILE A 95 -1.35 -13.23 13.69
C ILE A 95 -0.03 -13.51 14.42
N ARG A 96 -0.09 -13.67 15.75
CA ARG A 96 1.09 -13.90 16.61
C ARG A 96 1.49 -15.38 16.71
N ARG A 97 0.55 -16.31 16.46
CA ARG A 97 0.68 -17.76 16.72
C ARG A 97 0.70 -18.59 15.44
N SER A 98 0.99 -17.96 14.32
CA SER A 98 0.89 -18.46 12.98
C SER A 98 2.18 -18.21 12.22
N LEU A 99 2.42 -18.99 11.17
CA LEU A 99 3.46 -18.77 10.16
C LEU A 99 2.85 -18.14 8.89
N ASN A 100 1.82 -17.33 9.07
CA ASN A 100 1.16 -16.66 7.97
C ASN A 100 2.12 -15.74 7.21
N THR A 101 1.94 -15.68 5.91
CA THR A 101 2.59 -14.69 5.03
C THR A 101 1.69 -13.47 4.82
N PHE A 102 0.38 -13.66 5.07
CA PHE A 102 -0.62 -12.61 5.03
C PHE A 102 -1.85 -13.00 5.87
N MET A 103 -2.36 -12.07 6.65
CA MET A 103 -3.67 -12.13 7.31
C MET A 103 -4.26 -10.74 7.35
N ASN A 104 -5.50 -10.60 6.90
CA ASN A 104 -6.24 -9.34 6.95
C ASN A 104 -7.75 -9.57 6.82
N ALA A 105 -8.51 -8.48 6.88
CA ALA A 105 -9.87 -8.37 6.40
C ALA A 105 -10.00 -7.10 5.57
N PHE A 106 -10.97 -7.06 4.67
CA PHE A 106 -11.20 -5.94 3.76
C PHE A 106 -12.68 -5.60 3.67
N THR A 107 -13.03 -4.33 3.78
CA THR A 107 -14.35 -3.79 3.44
C THR A 107 -14.22 -2.86 2.24
N ALA A 108 -14.85 -3.24 1.13
CA ALA A 108 -15.02 -2.42 -0.06
C ALA A 108 -16.42 -1.78 -0.09
N ALA A 109 -16.77 -1.15 -1.20
CA ALA A 109 -18.06 -0.45 -1.31
C ALA A 109 -19.28 -1.42 -1.25
N ASP A 110 -19.13 -2.65 -1.75
CA ASP A 110 -20.22 -3.62 -1.86
C ASP A 110 -19.86 -5.07 -1.51
N TRP A 111 -18.68 -5.27 -0.91
CA TRP A 111 -18.26 -6.56 -0.38
C TRP A 111 -17.33 -6.43 0.83
N THR A 112 -17.35 -7.47 1.67
CA THR A 112 -16.40 -7.63 2.79
C THR A 112 -15.74 -8.99 2.67
N ALA A 113 -14.40 -9.07 2.80
CA ALA A 113 -13.65 -10.30 2.59
C ALA A 113 -12.62 -10.56 3.69
N TYR A 114 -12.38 -11.85 3.94
CA TYR A 114 -11.48 -12.37 4.96
C TYR A 114 -10.41 -13.25 4.30
N PRO A 115 -9.28 -12.68 3.86
CA PRO A 115 -8.18 -13.43 3.26
C PRO A 115 -7.09 -13.81 4.26
N PHE A 116 -6.43 -14.93 3.99
CA PHE A 116 -5.12 -15.25 4.56
C PHE A 116 -4.25 -16.03 3.55
N ALA A 117 -2.93 -16.04 3.78
CA ALA A 117 -1.96 -16.83 3.03
C ALA A 117 -0.90 -17.42 3.96
N THR A 118 -0.43 -18.63 3.64
CA THR A 118 0.65 -19.30 4.34
C THR A 118 1.27 -20.42 3.48
N GLN A 119 2.56 -20.71 3.68
CA GLN A 119 3.26 -21.86 3.08
C GLN A 119 3.15 -23.13 3.93
N ASN A 120 2.72 -23.01 5.20
CA ASN A 120 2.64 -24.12 6.14
C ASN A 120 1.23 -24.74 6.13
N LYS A 121 1.13 -26.03 5.77
CA LYS A 121 -0.15 -26.74 5.66
C LYS A 121 -0.92 -26.85 7.00
N LYS A 122 -0.21 -27.03 8.13
CA LYS A 122 -0.84 -27.07 9.45
C LYS A 122 -1.42 -25.71 9.81
N ASP A 123 -0.64 -24.68 9.53
CA ASP A 123 -1.07 -23.29 9.74
C ASP A 123 -2.28 -22.92 8.88
N PHE A 124 -2.28 -23.35 7.62
CA PHE A 124 -3.42 -23.13 6.72
C PHE A 124 -4.72 -23.72 7.30
N GLN A 125 -4.67 -24.94 7.81
CA GLN A 125 -5.81 -25.60 8.43
C GLN A 125 -6.27 -24.85 9.69
N ASN A 126 -5.32 -24.43 10.53
CA ASN A 126 -5.62 -23.64 11.73
C ASN A 126 -6.30 -22.31 11.40
N LEU A 127 -5.78 -21.58 10.42
CA LEU A 127 -6.32 -20.29 9.99
C LEU A 127 -7.69 -20.47 9.33
N LEU A 128 -7.85 -21.47 8.47
CA LEU A 128 -9.13 -21.76 7.82
C LEU A 128 -10.24 -22.02 8.83
N GLU A 129 -9.95 -22.81 9.86
CA GLU A 129 -10.92 -23.11 10.91
C GLU A 129 -11.34 -21.84 11.68
N VAL A 130 -10.38 -21.00 12.07
CA VAL A 130 -10.66 -19.74 12.79
C VAL A 130 -11.44 -18.76 11.93
N TYR A 131 -11.04 -18.58 10.65
CA TYR A 131 -11.70 -17.64 9.75
C TYR A 131 -13.13 -18.07 9.39
N LEU A 132 -13.37 -19.37 9.14
CA LEU A 132 -14.71 -19.84 8.82
C LEU A 132 -15.64 -19.73 10.02
N ASP A 133 -15.16 -20.06 11.24
CA ASP A 133 -15.97 -19.90 12.45
C ASP A 133 -16.26 -18.43 12.76
N ALA A 134 -15.27 -17.54 12.58
CA ALA A 134 -15.45 -16.10 12.72
C ALA A 134 -16.47 -15.54 11.72
N ALA A 135 -16.40 -15.94 10.46
CA ALA A 135 -17.29 -15.43 9.42
C ALA A 135 -18.74 -15.95 9.56
N PHE A 136 -18.94 -17.24 9.87
CA PHE A 136 -20.25 -17.89 9.84
C PHE A 136 -20.89 -18.14 11.20
N ALA A 137 -20.15 -17.95 12.29
CA ALA A 137 -20.60 -18.20 13.66
C ALA A 137 -20.05 -17.14 14.65
N ALA A 138 -19.95 -15.87 14.21
CA ALA A 138 -19.49 -14.76 15.03
C ALA A 138 -20.38 -14.57 16.27
N ASN A 139 -19.77 -14.36 17.45
CA ASN A 139 -20.49 -14.11 18.69
C ASN A 139 -21.12 -12.72 18.76
N LEU A 140 -20.53 -11.74 18.09
CA LEU A 140 -20.95 -10.34 18.05
C LEU A 140 -21.33 -9.79 19.44
N ASN A 141 -20.41 -9.87 20.40
CA ASN A 141 -20.66 -9.42 21.76
C ASN A 141 -20.92 -7.89 21.78
N PRO A 142 -21.93 -7.38 22.52
CA PRO A 142 -22.22 -5.94 22.61
C PRO A 142 -21.03 -5.10 23.09
N LEU A 143 -20.15 -5.66 23.93
CA LEU A 143 -18.94 -4.97 24.38
C LEU A 143 -17.87 -4.87 23.29
N ASP A 144 -17.81 -5.83 22.34
CA ASP A 144 -16.92 -5.77 21.19
C ASP A 144 -17.42 -4.71 20.18
N PHE A 145 -18.74 -4.62 19.97
CA PHE A 145 -19.33 -3.51 19.22
C PHE A 145 -19.01 -2.16 19.85
N ALA A 146 -19.12 -2.05 21.18
CA ALA A 146 -18.80 -0.81 21.90
C ALA A 146 -17.30 -0.45 21.83
N GLN A 147 -16.41 -1.44 21.75
CA GLN A 147 -14.96 -1.24 21.61
C GLN A 147 -14.57 -0.87 20.19
N GLU A 148 -14.96 -1.69 19.23
CA GLU A 148 -14.52 -1.57 17.83
C GLU A 148 -15.34 -0.51 17.08
N GLY A 149 -16.64 -0.45 17.25
CA GLY A 149 -17.53 0.46 16.55
C GLY A 149 -17.59 1.85 17.18
N ILE A 150 -18.58 2.02 18.09
CA ILE A 150 -18.89 3.32 18.73
C ILE A 150 -19.49 3.11 20.10
N ARG A 151 -19.17 3.98 21.03
CA ARG A 151 -19.81 4.12 22.34
C ARG A 151 -19.71 5.54 22.86
N ILE A 152 -20.55 5.87 23.84
CA ILE A 152 -20.43 7.08 24.64
C ILE A 152 -19.74 6.72 25.97
N GLU A 153 -18.74 7.50 26.37
CA GLU A 153 -18.15 7.47 27.71
C GLU A 153 -18.36 8.81 28.41
N LEU A 154 -18.31 8.83 29.75
CA LEU A 154 -18.33 10.06 30.54
C LEU A 154 -16.93 10.40 31.03
N GLU A 155 -16.28 11.38 30.44
CA GLU A 155 -15.01 11.93 30.90
C GLU A 155 -15.25 13.21 31.72
N ASN A 156 -14.87 13.17 33.00
CA ASN A 156 -15.15 14.27 33.94
C ASN A 156 -16.65 14.66 34.01
N GLY A 157 -17.56 13.70 33.71
CA GLY A 157 -19.00 13.92 33.68
C GLY A 157 -19.58 14.39 32.35
N GLU A 158 -18.74 14.69 31.36
CA GLU A 158 -19.14 15.11 30.03
C GLU A 158 -19.10 13.90 29.05
N PRO A 159 -20.09 13.73 28.16
CA PRO A 159 -20.10 12.64 27.21
C PRO A 159 -19.05 12.86 26.09
N VAL A 160 -18.37 11.77 25.70
CA VAL A 160 -17.44 11.72 24.59
C VAL A 160 -17.69 10.48 23.73
N TYR A 161 -17.46 10.55 22.43
CA TYR A 161 -17.48 9.40 21.54
C TYR A 161 -16.15 8.64 21.60
N LYS A 162 -16.23 7.31 21.65
CA LYS A 162 -15.10 6.40 21.55
C LYS A 162 -15.44 5.18 20.69
N GLY A 163 -14.45 4.68 19.98
CA GLY A 163 -14.51 3.50 19.12
C GLY A 163 -13.31 3.42 18.23
N VAL A 164 -12.83 2.23 17.90
CA VAL A 164 -11.67 2.03 17.04
C VAL A 164 -12.00 2.50 15.61
N VAL A 165 -13.06 1.97 15.00
CA VAL A 165 -13.51 2.35 13.65
C VAL A 165 -13.89 3.82 13.59
N PHE A 166 -14.58 4.35 14.61
CA PHE A 166 -14.90 5.78 14.66
C PHE A 166 -13.64 6.67 14.58
N ASN A 167 -12.61 6.35 15.37
CA ASN A 167 -11.35 7.12 15.34
C ASN A 167 -10.56 6.89 14.05
N GLU A 168 -10.59 5.67 13.51
CA GLU A 168 -9.99 5.36 12.21
C GLU A 168 -10.59 6.21 11.10
N MET A 169 -11.92 6.26 11.02
CA MET A 169 -12.61 7.02 10.00
C MET A 169 -12.45 8.53 10.18
N LYS A 170 -12.35 9.02 11.40
CA LYS A 170 -11.94 10.43 11.65
C LYS A 170 -10.56 10.74 11.07
N GLY A 171 -9.64 9.79 11.18
CA GLY A 171 -8.31 9.89 10.59
C GLY A 171 -8.33 9.82 9.05
N ALA A 172 -9.03 8.83 8.49
CA ALA A 172 -9.14 8.63 7.05
C ALA A 172 -9.82 9.83 6.36
N MET A 173 -10.97 10.25 6.86
CA MET A 173 -11.74 11.38 6.31
C MET A 173 -11.07 12.75 6.53
N SER A 174 -9.90 12.82 7.17
CA SER A 174 -9.12 14.07 7.23
C SER A 174 -8.31 14.32 5.95
N ALA A 175 -8.08 13.32 5.11
CA ALA A 175 -7.36 13.49 3.86
C ALA A 175 -8.26 14.12 2.78
N PRO A 176 -7.80 15.17 2.06
CA PRO A 176 -8.59 15.79 1.00
C PRO A 176 -8.97 14.84 -0.15
N SER A 177 -8.10 13.86 -0.46
CA SER A 177 -8.36 12.83 -1.49
C SER A 177 -9.55 11.95 -1.13
N ASP A 178 -9.68 11.54 0.13
CA ASP A 178 -10.77 10.69 0.58
C ASP A 178 -12.09 11.47 0.62
N GLN A 179 -12.05 12.72 1.09
CA GLN A 179 -13.20 13.61 0.99
C GLN A 179 -13.64 13.82 -0.46
N LEU A 180 -12.68 14.04 -1.38
CA LEU A 180 -12.95 14.17 -2.81
C LEU A 180 -13.68 12.94 -3.37
N TYR A 181 -13.15 11.74 -3.10
CA TYR A 181 -13.72 10.49 -3.59
C TYR A 181 -15.16 10.29 -3.08
N HIS A 182 -15.38 10.38 -1.76
CA HIS A 182 -16.70 10.12 -1.18
C HIS A 182 -17.73 11.16 -1.58
N GLN A 183 -17.37 12.45 -1.60
CA GLN A 183 -18.30 13.50 -2.05
C GLN A 183 -18.63 13.34 -3.54
N LEU A 184 -17.65 12.98 -4.37
CA LEU A 184 -17.88 12.73 -5.79
C LEU A 184 -18.81 11.54 -6.01
N ALA A 185 -18.59 10.45 -5.25
CA ALA A 185 -19.40 9.23 -5.31
C ALA A 185 -20.88 9.51 -4.97
N GLN A 186 -21.17 10.38 -4.00
CA GLN A 186 -22.54 10.78 -3.66
C GLN A 186 -23.30 11.39 -4.84
N HIS A 187 -22.61 12.15 -5.69
CA HIS A 187 -23.22 12.77 -6.88
C HIS A 187 -23.26 11.82 -8.08
N LEU A 188 -22.25 10.94 -8.19
CA LEU A 188 -22.14 9.99 -9.30
C LEU A 188 -23.09 8.79 -9.14
N PHE A 189 -23.34 8.38 -7.89
CA PHE A 189 -24.20 7.23 -7.55
C PHE A 189 -25.33 7.66 -6.61
N PRO A 190 -26.37 8.35 -7.12
CA PRO A 190 -27.41 8.92 -6.26
C PRO A 190 -28.33 7.91 -5.56
N LYS A 191 -28.35 6.61 -5.95
CA LYS A 191 -29.33 5.64 -5.45
C LYS A 191 -28.78 4.29 -5.02
N THR A 192 -27.58 3.92 -5.49
CA THR A 192 -26.99 2.61 -5.19
C THR A 192 -26.12 2.66 -3.95
N THR A 193 -25.63 1.50 -3.50
CA THR A 193 -24.72 1.38 -2.34
C THR A 193 -23.47 2.26 -2.48
N TYR A 194 -23.03 2.54 -3.69
CA TYR A 194 -21.84 3.37 -3.96
C TYR A 194 -22.01 4.86 -3.60
N HIS A 195 -23.25 5.30 -3.30
CA HIS A 195 -23.54 6.61 -2.73
C HIS A 195 -22.92 6.77 -1.33
N TYR A 196 -22.86 5.69 -0.58
CA TYR A 196 -22.55 5.67 0.83
C TYR A 196 -21.09 5.33 1.09
N ASN A 197 -20.56 5.79 2.21
CA ASN A 197 -19.26 5.39 2.70
C ASN A 197 -19.39 4.08 3.49
N SER A 198 -19.03 2.95 2.89
CA SER A 198 -19.08 1.62 3.54
C SER A 198 -18.21 1.53 4.79
N GLY A 199 -17.12 2.33 4.85
CA GLY A 199 -16.27 2.47 6.04
C GLY A 199 -16.92 3.24 7.18
N GLY A 200 -17.94 4.04 6.88
CA GLY A 200 -18.65 4.92 7.79
C GLY A 200 -18.17 6.38 7.73
N ASP A 201 -19.12 7.30 7.78
CA ASP A 201 -18.82 8.73 7.97
C ASP A 201 -18.80 9.04 9.48
N PRO A 202 -17.77 9.70 10.02
CA PRO A 202 -17.69 10.04 11.43
C PRO A 202 -18.90 10.77 12.01
N LYS A 203 -19.63 11.51 11.18
CA LYS A 203 -20.88 12.17 11.60
C LYS A 203 -22.06 11.21 11.75
N ASP A 204 -22.08 10.11 11.00
CA ASP A 204 -23.17 9.14 10.90
C ASP A 204 -22.92 7.88 11.75
N ILE A 205 -21.66 7.45 11.93
CA ILE A 205 -21.26 6.29 12.76
C ILE A 205 -21.92 6.32 14.17
N PRO A 206 -22.04 7.47 14.88
CA PRO A 206 -22.66 7.54 16.19
C PRO A 206 -24.15 7.18 16.22
N ASP A 207 -24.79 7.08 15.06
CA ASP A 207 -26.20 6.69 14.94
C ASP A 207 -26.41 5.17 14.72
N LEU A 208 -25.33 4.40 14.52
CA LEU A 208 -25.42 2.96 14.37
C LEU A 208 -25.78 2.30 15.70
N THR A 209 -26.82 1.49 15.69
CA THR A 209 -27.23 0.70 16.83
C THR A 209 -26.71 -0.74 16.72
N TYR A 210 -26.57 -1.39 17.88
CA TYR A 210 -26.17 -2.81 17.94
C TYR A 210 -27.18 -3.73 17.23
N ASP A 211 -28.48 -3.44 17.32
CA ASP A 211 -29.54 -4.22 16.66
C ASP A 211 -29.46 -4.11 15.12
N GLU A 212 -29.10 -2.95 14.58
CA GLU A 212 -28.85 -2.76 13.15
C GLU A 212 -27.65 -3.59 12.68
N LEU A 213 -26.55 -3.59 13.45
CA LEU A 213 -25.38 -4.44 13.16
C LEU A 213 -25.75 -5.92 13.14
N LEU A 214 -26.52 -6.41 14.12
CA LEU A 214 -27.00 -7.79 14.14
C LEU A 214 -27.92 -8.11 12.96
N GLY A 215 -28.75 -7.16 12.56
CA GLY A 215 -29.60 -7.26 11.38
C GLY A 215 -28.78 -7.41 10.10
N PHE A 216 -27.73 -6.58 9.96
CA PHE A 216 -26.82 -6.59 8.83
C PHE A 216 -26.05 -7.92 8.73
N TYR A 217 -25.51 -8.43 9.85
CA TYR A 217 -24.88 -9.75 9.89
C TYR A 217 -25.81 -10.86 9.41
N LYS A 218 -27.03 -10.94 9.95
CA LYS A 218 -28.00 -11.99 9.60
C LYS A 218 -28.43 -11.98 8.12
N SER A 219 -28.48 -10.79 7.51
CA SER A 219 -28.90 -10.64 6.11
C SER A 219 -27.76 -10.83 5.10
N HIS A 220 -26.50 -10.57 5.50
CA HIS A 220 -25.38 -10.58 4.56
C HIS A 220 -24.42 -11.77 4.74
N TYR A 221 -24.20 -12.26 5.97
CA TYR A 221 -23.21 -13.31 6.27
C TYR A 221 -23.83 -14.69 6.23
N HIS A 222 -24.23 -15.09 5.03
CA HIS A 222 -24.82 -16.40 4.77
C HIS A 222 -24.10 -17.08 3.59
N PRO A 223 -23.88 -18.43 3.61
CA PRO A 223 -23.17 -19.11 2.51
C PRO A 223 -23.74 -18.85 1.12
N SER A 224 -25.06 -18.70 0.97
CA SER A 224 -25.69 -18.37 -0.32
C SER A 224 -25.29 -17.01 -0.86
N ASN A 225 -24.82 -16.12 -0.02
CA ASN A 225 -24.32 -14.78 -0.36
C ASN A 225 -22.78 -14.72 -0.40
N ALA A 226 -22.09 -15.83 -0.07
CA ALA A 226 -20.64 -15.91 0.03
C ALA A 226 -19.99 -16.40 -1.27
N VAL A 227 -18.75 -15.95 -1.46
CA VAL A 227 -17.82 -16.42 -2.48
C VAL A 227 -16.57 -16.94 -1.77
N PHE A 228 -16.20 -18.18 -2.06
CA PHE A 228 -14.95 -18.79 -1.63
C PHE A 228 -13.95 -18.73 -2.78
N MET A 229 -12.74 -18.31 -2.51
CA MET A 229 -11.67 -18.30 -3.52
C MET A 229 -10.39 -18.86 -2.89
N THR A 230 -9.70 -19.72 -3.63
CA THR A 230 -8.45 -20.34 -3.18
C THR A 230 -7.42 -20.38 -4.30
N PHE A 231 -6.15 -20.29 -3.92
CA PHE A 231 -4.99 -20.39 -4.82
C PHE A 231 -3.94 -21.31 -4.19
N GLY A 232 -3.23 -22.08 -5.00
CA GLY A 232 -2.06 -22.84 -4.58
C GLY A 232 -2.12 -24.32 -4.95
N ASN A 233 -1.29 -25.13 -4.25
CA ASN A 233 -1.09 -26.55 -4.55
C ASN A 233 -1.96 -27.51 -3.72
N GLN A 234 -2.85 -26.99 -2.87
CA GLN A 234 -3.80 -27.83 -2.14
C GLN A 234 -4.95 -28.29 -3.03
N SER A 235 -5.46 -29.50 -2.76
CA SER A 235 -6.55 -30.08 -3.52
C SER A 235 -7.88 -29.33 -3.25
N ALA A 236 -8.62 -28.98 -4.31
CA ALA A 236 -9.96 -28.40 -4.16
C ALA A 236 -10.90 -29.32 -3.37
N TYR A 237 -10.76 -30.65 -3.51
CA TYR A 237 -11.55 -31.64 -2.77
C TYR A 237 -11.32 -31.53 -1.27
N ASP A 238 -10.05 -31.45 -0.82
CA ASP A 238 -9.71 -31.38 0.60
C ASP A 238 -10.16 -30.05 1.23
N LEU A 239 -10.06 -28.96 0.44
CA LEU A 239 -10.57 -27.66 0.86
C LEU A 239 -12.09 -27.65 0.99
N GLN A 240 -12.81 -28.25 0.05
CA GLN A 240 -14.28 -28.37 0.06
C GLN A 240 -14.78 -29.25 1.20
N GLU A 241 -14.06 -30.33 1.55
CA GLU A 241 -14.36 -31.15 2.75
C GLU A 241 -14.29 -30.30 4.03
N GLN A 242 -13.30 -29.41 4.12
CA GLN A 242 -13.16 -28.51 5.25
C GLN A 242 -14.28 -27.45 5.25
N PHE A 243 -14.60 -26.84 4.10
CA PHE A 243 -15.71 -25.87 3.99
C PHE A 243 -17.04 -26.49 4.39
N GLU A 244 -17.30 -27.71 3.93
CA GLU A 244 -18.52 -28.45 4.30
C GLU A 244 -18.58 -28.70 5.80
N THR A 245 -17.51 -29.30 6.35
CA THR A 245 -17.48 -29.73 7.76
C THR A 245 -17.52 -28.55 8.73
N LEU A 246 -16.77 -27.47 8.44
CA LEU A 246 -16.60 -26.35 9.35
C LEU A 246 -17.75 -25.35 9.29
N ALA A 247 -18.32 -25.14 8.10
CA ALA A 247 -19.31 -24.09 7.87
C ALA A 247 -20.58 -24.58 7.14
N LEU A 248 -20.46 -25.06 5.87
CA LEU A 248 -21.58 -25.13 4.94
C LEU A 248 -22.68 -26.11 5.35
N ALA A 249 -22.32 -27.26 5.95
CA ALA A 249 -23.29 -28.27 6.42
C ALA A 249 -24.32 -27.75 7.43
N LYS A 250 -24.03 -26.62 8.07
CA LYS A 250 -24.91 -25.98 9.08
C LYS A 250 -26.04 -25.16 8.44
N PHE A 251 -25.99 -24.90 7.12
CA PHE A 251 -26.87 -23.96 6.45
C PHE A 251 -27.70 -24.61 5.35
N GLY A 252 -28.93 -24.13 5.21
CA GLY A 252 -29.77 -24.38 4.02
C GLY A 252 -29.52 -23.32 2.94
N LYS A 253 -30.42 -23.31 1.94
CA LYS A 253 -30.41 -22.25 0.93
C LYS A 253 -30.96 -20.96 1.51
N GLY A 254 -30.21 -19.87 1.41
CA GLY A 254 -30.57 -18.51 1.80
C GLY A 254 -30.75 -17.59 0.59
N GLU A 255 -30.82 -16.30 0.86
CA GLU A 255 -30.89 -15.25 -0.15
C GLU A 255 -29.49 -14.95 -0.71
N THR A 256 -29.42 -14.60 -1.98
CA THR A 256 -28.22 -14.09 -2.66
C THR A 256 -28.48 -12.66 -3.09
N LEU A 257 -27.61 -11.75 -2.75
CA LEU A 257 -27.73 -10.35 -3.11
C LEU A 257 -27.19 -10.11 -4.53
N TYR A 258 -27.83 -9.18 -5.23
CA TYR A 258 -27.46 -8.75 -6.58
C TYR A 258 -27.29 -7.25 -6.61
N SER A 259 -26.20 -6.79 -7.22
CA SER A 259 -26.01 -5.37 -7.49
C SER A 259 -26.95 -4.92 -8.63
N THR A 260 -27.43 -3.70 -8.52
CA THR A 260 -28.33 -3.10 -9.52
C THR A 260 -27.67 -1.91 -10.18
N PRO A 261 -27.91 -1.69 -11.50
CA PRO A 261 -27.37 -0.52 -12.18
C PRO A 261 -27.88 0.78 -11.57
N GLU A 262 -27.01 1.80 -11.56
CA GLU A 262 -27.39 3.14 -11.15
C GLU A 262 -28.38 3.78 -12.14
N THR A 263 -29.29 4.58 -11.60
CA THR A 263 -30.23 5.37 -12.42
C THR A 263 -29.46 6.45 -13.17
N ARG A 264 -29.44 6.39 -14.49
CA ARG A 264 -28.68 7.34 -15.32
C ARG A 264 -29.19 8.77 -15.14
N LEU A 265 -28.24 9.70 -14.99
CA LEU A 265 -28.55 11.13 -14.99
C LEU A 265 -29.06 11.55 -16.38
N ALA A 266 -30.07 12.41 -16.40
CA ALA A 266 -30.62 12.96 -17.65
C ALA A 266 -29.77 14.10 -18.24
N ALA A 267 -28.93 14.73 -17.41
CA ALA A 267 -28.01 15.80 -17.79
C ALA A 267 -26.80 15.81 -16.85
N PRO A 268 -25.65 16.33 -17.30
CA PRO A 268 -24.46 16.50 -16.44
C PRO A 268 -24.74 17.35 -15.21
N ILE A 269 -24.02 17.03 -14.12
CA ILE A 269 -24.06 17.76 -12.85
C ILE A 269 -22.75 18.54 -12.67
N GLU A 270 -22.85 19.80 -12.26
CA GLU A 270 -21.74 20.64 -11.83
C GLU A 270 -21.96 21.00 -10.37
N VAL A 271 -20.99 20.67 -9.49
CA VAL A 271 -21.09 20.88 -8.05
C VAL A 271 -19.85 21.53 -7.49
N THR A 272 -20.03 22.29 -6.43
CA THR A 272 -18.94 22.81 -5.62
C THR A 272 -19.11 22.32 -4.20
N GLU A 273 -18.08 21.60 -3.72
CA GLU A 273 -18.02 21.06 -2.38
C GLU A 273 -16.80 21.62 -1.65
N THR A 274 -16.74 21.41 -0.33
CA THR A 274 -15.65 21.93 0.49
C THR A 274 -14.89 20.81 1.19
N TYR A 275 -13.61 21.05 1.47
CA TYR A 275 -12.82 20.23 2.36
C TYR A 275 -12.14 21.09 3.44
N ALA A 276 -11.87 20.49 4.59
CA ALA A 276 -11.22 21.17 5.69
C ALA A 276 -9.75 21.46 5.39
N LEU A 277 -9.34 22.72 5.50
CA LEU A 277 -7.95 23.14 5.39
C LEU A 277 -7.66 24.26 6.38
N ASP A 278 -7.01 23.93 7.50
CA ASP A 278 -6.62 24.89 8.52
C ASP A 278 -5.34 25.65 8.09
N ALA A 279 -5.49 26.59 7.17
CA ALA A 279 -4.43 27.44 6.65
C ALA A 279 -4.92 28.89 6.44
N ASP A 280 -4.01 29.85 6.60
CA ASP A 280 -4.28 31.26 6.35
C ASP A 280 -4.38 31.57 4.84
N ASP A 281 -3.64 30.84 4.02
CA ASP A 281 -3.63 30.99 2.56
C ASP A 281 -4.31 29.78 1.89
N LEU A 282 -5.43 30.05 1.25
CA LEU A 282 -6.25 29.08 0.53
C LEU A 282 -6.04 29.11 -0.98
N GLN A 283 -5.12 29.96 -1.49
CA GLN A 283 -4.80 29.99 -2.91
C GLN A 283 -4.10 28.73 -3.37
N ASP A 284 -4.37 28.34 -4.61
CA ASP A 284 -3.78 27.16 -5.23
C ASP A 284 -3.99 25.86 -4.41
N LYS A 285 -5.19 25.69 -3.84
CA LYS A 285 -5.57 24.52 -3.03
C LYS A 285 -6.84 23.83 -3.53
N THR A 286 -7.45 24.31 -4.59
CA THR A 286 -8.68 23.75 -5.16
C THR A 286 -8.38 22.53 -6.01
N TYR A 287 -9.27 21.53 -5.94
CA TYR A 287 -9.29 20.36 -6.84
C TYR A 287 -10.42 20.53 -7.85
N HIS A 288 -10.16 20.18 -9.10
CA HIS A 288 -11.19 20.02 -10.12
C HIS A 288 -11.15 18.61 -10.65
N VAL A 289 -12.29 17.93 -10.65
CA VAL A 289 -12.42 16.55 -11.12
C VAL A 289 -13.64 16.43 -12.03
N MET A 290 -13.47 15.71 -13.13
CA MET A 290 -14.57 15.19 -13.93
C MET A 290 -14.63 13.69 -13.79
N SER A 291 -15.84 13.16 -13.61
CA SER A 291 -16.12 11.74 -13.54
C SER A 291 -17.29 11.36 -14.43
N TRP A 292 -17.21 10.16 -14.99
CA TRP A 292 -18.27 9.58 -15.83
C TRP A 292 -18.64 8.20 -15.29
N LEU A 293 -19.93 7.90 -15.23
CA LEU A 293 -20.39 6.54 -15.01
C LEU A 293 -20.50 5.81 -16.35
N LEU A 294 -19.75 4.72 -16.45
CA LEU A 294 -19.65 3.87 -17.63
C LEU A 294 -20.63 2.68 -17.52
N PRO A 295 -20.78 1.82 -18.55
CA PRO A 295 -21.51 0.57 -18.42
C PRO A 295 -20.87 -0.41 -17.43
N GLN A 296 -21.55 -1.56 -17.22
CA GLN A 296 -21.09 -2.62 -16.34
C GLN A 296 -19.74 -3.19 -16.76
N ALA A 297 -18.93 -3.57 -15.77
CA ALA A 297 -17.62 -4.19 -15.97
C ALA A 297 -17.68 -5.62 -16.55
N SER A 298 -18.89 -6.19 -16.72
CA SER A 298 -19.12 -7.54 -17.26
C SER A 298 -18.82 -7.69 -18.74
N ASP A 299 -18.87 -6.62 -19.52
CA ASP A 299 -18.48 -6.64 -20.94
C ASP A 299 -16.95 -6.52 -21.04
N ILE A 300 -16.29 -7.66 -21.19
CA ILE A 300 -14.81 -7.76 -21.24
C ILE A 300 -14.22 -6.96 -22.41
N LYS A 301 -14.90 -6.92 -23.59
CA LYS A 301 -14.43 -6.12 -24.73
C LYS A 301 -14.49 -4.62 -24.42
N LEU A 302 -15.62 -4.17 -23.86
CA LEU A 302 -15.78 -2.77 -23.47
C LEU A 302 -14.80 -2.40 -22.34
N ARG A 303 -14.64 -3.28 -21.36
CA ARG A 303 -13.69 -3.10 -20.25
C ARG A 303 -12.26 -2.91 -20.78
N LEU A 304 -11.78 -3.82 -21.63
CA LEU A 304 -10.45 -3.70 -22.24
C LEU A 304 -10.37 -2.52 -23.21
N GLY A 305 -11.45 -2.22 -23.95
CA GLY A 305 -11.55 -1.04 -24.80
C GLY A 305 -11.41 0.26 -24.01
N MET A 306 -12.06 0.36 -22.84
CA MET A 306 -11.92 1.53 -21.95
C MET A 306 -10.54 1.62 -21.29
N ARG A 307 -9.89 0.48 -21.01
CA ARG A 307 -8.47 0.47 -20.59
C ARG A 307 -7.54 0.95 -21.71
N LEU A 308 -7.82 0.62 -22.98
CA LEU A 308 -7.09 1.20 -24.11
C LEU A 308 -7.34 2.70 -24.25
N VAL A 309 -8.59 3.15 -24.06
CA VAL A 309 -8.93 4.57 -24.05
C VAL A 309 -8.18 5.30 -22.93
N GLU A 310 -8.11 4.71 -21.73
CA GLU A 310 -7.30 5.23 -20.62
C GLU A 310 -5.83 5.39 -21.02
N GLY A 311 -5.23 4.33 -21.58
CA GLY A 311 -3.84 4.37 -22.03
C GLY A 311 -3.60 5.45 -23.09
N ILE A 312 -4.49 5.58 -24.09
CA ILE A 312 -4.36 6.64 -25.12
C ILE A 312 -4.43 8.03 -24.50
N LEU A 313 -5.29 8.24 -23.53
CA LEU A 313 -5.56 9.56 -22.94
C LEU A 313 -4.61 9.94 -21.79
N LEU A 314 -4.15 8.96 -20.99
CA LEU A 314 -3.60 9.21 -19.67
C LEU A 314 -2.32 8.42 -19.32
N GLU A 315 -1.79 7.52 -20.17
CA GLU A 315 -0.67 6.61 -19.84
C GLU A 315 0.57 7.38 -19.36
N ASP A 316 0.99 8.33 -20.16
CA ASP A 316 2.21 9.11 -19.91
C ASP A 316 2.01 10.59 -20.25
N SER A 317 3.04 11.43 -20.03
CA SER A 317 2.95 12.87 -20.28
C SER A 317 2.85 13.21 -21.79
N ALA A 318 3.07 12.25 -22.69
CA ALA A 318 2.83 12.43 -24.12
C ALA A 318 1.36 12.12 -24.50
N SER A 319 0.60 11.46 -23.60
CA SER A 319 -0.82 11.20 -23.78
C SER A 319 -1.61 12.51 -23.73
N PRO A 320 -2.52 12.76 -24.69
CA PRO A 320 -3.07 14.10 -24.92
C PRO A 320 -3.82 14.70 -23.73
N LEU A 321 -4.62 13.91 -23.00
CA LEU A 321 -5.35 14.42 -21.85
C LEU A 321 -4.41 14.65 -20.66
N ARG A 322 -3.50 13.73 -20.40
CA ARG A 322 -2.51 13.90 -19.33
C ARG A 322 -1.61 15.09 -19.58
N HIS A 323 -1.13 15.24 -20.82
CA HIS A 323 -0.33 16.41 -21.22
C HIS A 323 -1.05 17.72 -20.92
N TYR A 324 -2.33 17.81 -21.31
CA TYR A 324 -3.14 18.99 -21.00
C TYR A 324 -3.24 19.24 -19.50
N LEU A 325 -3.56 18.20 -18.70
CA LEU A 325 -3.72 18.32 -17.25
C LEU A 325 -2.42 18.76 -16.55
N GLU A 326 -1.27 18.32 -17.05
CA GLU A 326 0.05 18.70 -16.53
C GLU A 326 0.45 20.12 -16.92
N THR A 327 0.09 20.59 -18.15
CA THR A 327 0.59 21.82 -18.74
C THR A 327 -0.42 22.96 -18.85
N CYS A 328 -1.63 22.83 -18.28
CA CYS A 328 -2.70 23.82 -18.39
C CYS A 328 -2.37 25.20 -17.80
N GLY A 329 -1.33 25.34 -16.98
CA GLY A 329 -0.81 26.59 -16.44
C GLY A 329 -1.57 27.18 -15.26
N TYR A 330 -2.65 26.55 -14.79
CA TYR A 330 -3.47 26.99 -13.65
C TYR A 330 -3.70 25.89 -12.61
N ALA A 331 -2.86 24.85 -12.63
CA ALA A 331 -2.80 23.77 -11.64
C ALA A 331 -1.34 23.44 -11.31
N GLN A 332 -1.13 22.86 -10.13
CA GLN A 332 0.21 22.45 -9.70
C GLN A 332 0.55 21.01 -10.12
N SER A 333 -0.47 20.17 -10.27
CA SER A 333 -0.33 18.79 -10.76
C SER A 333 -1.65 18.19 -11.17
N THR A 334 -1.59 17.00 -11.80
CA THR A 334 -2.79 16.15 -11.99
C THR A 334 -3.45 15.81 -10.66
N GLY A 335 -4.76 15.57 -10.68
CA GLY A 335 -5.53 15.19 -9.50
C GLY A 335 -5.27 13.75 -9.04
N PRO A 336 -5.77 13.38 -7.84
CA PRO A 336 -5.58 12.04 -7.29
C PRO A 336 -6.44 10.96 -7.98
N LEU A 337 -7.54 11.34 -8.63
CA LEU A 337 -8.45 10.43 -9.32
C LEU A 337 -8.23 10.54 -10.84
N MET A 338 -7.73 9.46 -11.44
CA MET A 338 -7.34 9.40 -12.86
C MET A 338 -7.58 8.00 -13.41
N GLY A 339 -8.11 7.92 -14.64
CA GLY A 339 -8.26 6.67 -15.38
C GLY A 339 -9.57 5.95 -15.14
N VAL A 340 -9.60 4.66 -15.50
CA VAL A 340 -10.74 3.76 -15.35
C VAL A 340 -10.70 3.06 -14.01
N ASP A 341 -11.81 3.06 -13.28
CA ASP A 341 -12.03 2.18 -12.13
C ASP A 341 -13.13 1.18 -12.49
N ASP A 342 -12.80 -0.11 -12.47
CA ASP A 342 -13.68 -1.23 -12.78
C ASP A 342 -13.92 -2.15 -11.55
N SER A 343 -13.64 -1.64 -10.35
CA SER A 343 -13.83 -2.37 -9.09
C SER A 343 -15.29 -2.47 -8.67
N ASN A 344 -16.13 -1.49 -9.04
CA ASN A 344 -17.56 -1.45 -8.77
C ASN A 344 -18.37 -2.21 -9.83
N PHE A 345 -19.67 -2.37 -9.61
CA PHE A 345 -20.59 -3.02 -10.56
C PHE A 345 -20.60 -2.34 -11.94
N GLU A 346 -20.58 -1.01 -11.93
CA GLU A 346 -20.44 -0.19 -13.14
C GLU A 346 -19.10 0.54 -13.10
N MET A 347 -18.39 0.54 -14.23
CA MET A 347 -17.10 1.21 -14.36
C MET A 347 -17.24 2.72 -14.23
N THR A 348 -16.16 3.38 -13.84
CA THR A 348 -16.07 4.84 -13.86
C THR A 348 -14.83 5.29 -14.60
N PHE A 349 -14.86 6.51 -15.12
CA PHE A 349 -13.68 7.17 -15.66
C PHE A 349 -13.48 8.50 -14.96
N TYR A 350 -12.25 8.82 -14.61
CA TYR A 350 -11.89 10.04 -13.88
C TYR A 350 -10.77 10.79 -14.59
N CYS A 351 -10.82 12.13 -14.50
CA CYS A 351 -9.65 12.98 -14.74
C CYS A 351 -9.75 14.24 -13.88
N GLY A 352 -8.61 14.76 -13.45
CA GLY A 352 -8.61 15.91 -12.56
C GLY A 352 -7.28 16.62 -12.44
N ILE A 353 -7.33 17.78 -11.80
CA ILE A 353 -6.18 18.62 -11.44
C ILE A 353 -6.27 19.02 -9.96
N GLN A 354 -5.14 19.33 -9.36
CA GLN A 354 -5.04 19.84 -8.00
C GLN A 354 -4.09 21.02 -7.90
N GLY A 355 -4.21 21.78 -6.83
CA GLY A 355 -3.40 22.98 -6.67
C GLY A 355 -3.84 24.09 -7.60
N SER A 356 -5.16 24.25 -7.80
CA SER A 356 -5.81 25.26 -8.62
C SER A 356 -6.64 26.23 -7.78
N ASN A 357 -7.44 27.06 -8.44
CA ASN A 357 -8.37 28.01 -7.82
C ASN A 357 -9.80 27.83 -8.39
N PRO A 358 -10.86 28.20 -7.64
CA PRO A 358 -12.24 27.91 -8.01
C PRO A 358 -12.67 28.48 -9.38
N GLU A 359 -12.13 29.64 -9.77
CA GLU A 359 -12.44 30.31 -11.03
C GLU A 359 -12.01 29.52 -12.28
N HIS A 360 -11.15 28.52 -12.14
CA HIS A 360 -10.66 27.72 -13.26
C HIS A 360 -11.57 26.54 -13.64
N ALA A 361 -12.69 26.33 -12.93
CA ALA A 361 -13.61 25.22 -13.16
C ALA A 361 -14.11 25.13 -14.61
N GLN A 362 -14.47 26.26 -15.22
CA GLN A 362 -14.93 26.31 -16.61
C GLN A 362 -13.78 26.04 -17.59
N ALA A 363 -12.60 26.64 -17.34
CA ALA A 363 -11.41 26.46 -18.20
C ALA A 363 -10.95 24.97 -18.19
N PHE A 364 -10.99 24.31 -17.03
CA PHE A 364 -10.71 22.90 -16.89
C PHE A 364 -11.67 22.05 -17.73
N LYS A 365 -12.99 22.27 -17.57
CA LYS A 365 -14.01 21.56 -18.36
C LYS A 365 -13.82 21.74 -19.86
N ASP A 366 -13.71 22.99 -20.32
CA ASP A 366 -13.58 23.30 -21.74
C ASP A 366 -12.31 22.69 -22.33
N GLY A 367 -11.22 22.68 -21.59
CA GLY A 367 -9.96 22.08 -22.00
C GLY A 367 -10.05 20.55 -22.11
N VAL A 368 -10.65 19.87 -21.14
CA VAL A 368 -10.87 18.41 -21.20
C VAL A 368 -11.70 18.05 -22.44
N PHE A 369 -12.82 18.73 -22.69
CA PHE A 369 -13.66 18.46 -23.86
C PHE A 369 -12.99 18.83 -25.18
N ASN A 370 -12.16 19.87 -25.21
CA ASN A 370 -11.38 20.21 -26.37
C ASN A 370 -10.39 19.10 -26.74
N VAL A 371 -9.67 18.55 -25.76
CA VAL A 371 -8.77 17.42 -25.96
C VAL A 371 -9.54 16.18 -26.47
N LEU A 372 -10.62 15.78 -25.78
CA LEU A 372 -11.42 14.62 -26.19
C LEU A 372 -11.94 14.80 -27.63
N THR A 373 -12.44 15.99 -27.99
CA THR A 373 -12.95 16.30 -29.34
C THR A 373 -11.84 16.22 -30.39
N GLN A 374 -10.61 16.65 -30.06
CA GLN A 374 -9.47 16.52 -30.96
C GLN A 374 -9.05 15.07 -31.18
N VAL A 375 -9.06 14.26 -30.13
CA VAL A 375 -8.71 12.83 -30.22
C VAL A 375 -9.70 12.05 -31.07
N VAL A 376 -11.01 12.29 -30.95
CA VAL A 376 -12.03 11.57 -31.75
C VAL A 376 -12.10 12.01 -33.19
N ALA A 377 -11.50 13.13 -33.56
CA ALA A 377 -11.55 13.66 -34.94
C ALA A 377 -10.74 12.82 -35.95
N GLN A 378 -9.86 11.95 -35.48
CA GLN A 378 -8.96 11.13 -36.31
C GLN A 378 -8.84 9.70 -35.76
N PRO A 379 -8.49 8.72 -36.61
CA PRO A 379 -8.10 7.38 -36.13
C PRO A 379 -6.91 7.46 -35.15
N VAL A 380 -6.93 6.61 -34.14
CA VAL A 380 -5.78 6.49 -33.22
C VAL A 380 -4.61 5.82 -33.95
N ASN A 381 -3.39 6.28 -33.65
CA ASN A 381 -2.18 5.70 -34.23
C ASN A 381 -2.05 4.23 -33.77
N GLN A 382 -1.87 3.30 -34.71
CA GLN A 382 -1.74 1.88 -34.44
C GLN A 382 -0.51 1.55 -33.59
N ASP A 383 0.62 2.24 -33.80
CA ASP A 383 1.83 2.03 -32.98
C ASP A 383 1.58 2.36 -31.49
N LEU A 384 0.78 3.38 -31.20
CA LEU A 384 0.36 3.71 -29.84
C LEU A 384 -0.54 2.62 -29.24
N VAL A 385 -1.50 2.13 -30.01
CA VAL A 385 -2.38 1.05 -29.57
C VAL A 385 -1.58 -0.22 -29.27
N ASP A 386 -0.64 -0.59 -30.12
CA ASP A 386 0.24 -1.73 -29.95
C ASP A 386 1.16 -1.56 -28.71
N ALA A 387 1.64 -0.35 -28.44
CA ALA A 387 2.42 0.00 -27.26
C ALA A 387 1.59 -0.18 -25.98
N ILE A 388 0.34 0.29 -25.94
CA ILE A 388 -0.54 0.14 -24.78
C ILE A 388 -0.93 -1.34 -24.58
N LEU A 389 -1.20 -2.08 -25.65
CA LEU A 389 -1.44 -3.53 -25.55
C LEU A 389 -0.22 -4.26 -24.97
N HIS A 390 1.00 -3.84 -25.34
CA HIS A 390 2.23 -4.37 -24.76
C HIS A 390 2.31 -4.11 -23.24
N GLN A 391 1.92 -2.90 -22.77
CA GLN A 391 1.87 -2.60 -21.33
C GLN A 391 0.84 -3.48 -20.60
N ILE A 392 -0.34 -3.68 -21.18
CA ILE A 392 -1.38 -4.54 -20.61
C ILE A 392 -0.89 -5.99 -20.51
N GLU A 393 -0.25 -6.53 -21.56
CA GLU A 393 0.31 -7.88 -21.56
C GLU A 393 1.43 -8.01 -20.53
N LEU A 394 2.34 -7.05 -20.44
CA LEU A 394 3.44 -7.06 -19.49
C LEU A 394 2.93 -7.03 -18.05
N HIS A 395 1.96 -6.16 -17.75
CA HIS A 395 1.35 -6.09 -16.43
C HIS A 395 0.63 -7.38 -16.03
N GLN A 396 -0.05 -8.02 -16.99
CA GLN A 396 -0.74 -9.29 -16.77
C GLN A 396 0.23 -10.44 -16.43
N ARG A 397 1.38 -10.51 -17.15
CA ARG A 397 2.37 -11.56 -16.96
C ARG A 397 3.23 -11.38 -15.71
N GLU A 398 3.27 -10.18 -15.17
CA GLU A 398 4.14 -9.86 -14.04
C GLU A 398 3.69 -10.53 -12.75
N ILE A 399 4.56 -11.36 -12.17
CA ILE A 399 4.35 -11.96 -10.85
C ILE A 399 4.79 -10.96 -9.79
N ASN A 400 3.82 -10.32 -9.17
CA ASN A 400 4.03 -9.44 -8.02
C ASN A 400 3.76 -10.23 -6.73
N GLY A 401 4.62 -10.14 -5.73
CA GLY A 401 4.46 -10.88 -4.46
C GLY A 401 5.13 -10.19 -3.27
N ASP A 402 5.82 -9.07 -3.52
CA ASP A 402 6.65 -8.42 -2.50
C ASP A 402 5.83 -7.66 -1.44
N GLY A 403 4.69 -7.07 -1.82
CA GLY A 403 3.79 -6.37 -0.90
C GLY A 403 2.60 -7.23 -0.45
N MET A 404 1.98 -7.93 -1.38
CA MET A 404 0.81 -8.80 -1.19
C MET A 404 1.10 -10.16 -1.84
N PRO A 405 0.67 -11.31 -1.26
CA PRO A 405 0.81 -12.61 -1.89
C PRO A 405 0.30 -12.62 -3.33
N TYR A 406 1.06 -13.21 -4.24
CA TYR A 406 0.69 -13.24 -5.66
C TYR A 406 -0.70 -13.89 -5.90
N GLY A 407 -0.95 -15.03 -5.24
CA GLY A 407 -2.25 -15.70 -5.34
C GLY A 407 -3.41 -14.83 -4.83
N LEU A 408 -3.18 -14.01 -3.79
CA LEU A 408 -4.19 -13.08 -3.30
C LEU A 408 -4.45 -11.94 -4.32
N SER A 409 -3.41 -11.43 -4.96
CA SER A 409 -3.56 -10.42 -6.02
C SER A 409 -4.40 -10.96 -7.19
N LEU A 410 -4.15 -12.21 -7.62
CA LEU A 410 -4.96 -12.87 -8.65
C LEU A 410 -6.42 -13.04 -8.21
N ILE A 411 -6.64 -13.48 -6.97
CA ILE A 411 -7.99 -13.63 -6.40
C ILE A 411 -8.71 -12.28 -6.41
N LEU A 412 -8.10 -11.22 -5.89
CA LEU A 412 -8.71 -9.89 -5.81
C LEU A 412 -9.01 -9.31 -7.20
N ASN A 413 -8.16 -9.54 -8.18
CA ASN A 413 -8.42 -9.12 -9.57
C ASN A 413 -9.70 -9.76 -10.13
N GLY A 414 -9.97 -11.03 -9.81
CA GLY A 414 -11.19 -11.71 -10.25
C GLY A 414 -12.41 -11.47 -9.36
N LEU A 415 -12.19 -11.06 -8.10
CA LEU A 415 -13.23 -11.00 -7.06
C LEU A 415 -14.40 -10.09 -7.44
N SER A 416 -14.14 -8.88 -7.95
CA SER A 416 -15.21 -7.95 -8.36
C SER A 416 -16.14 -8.60 -9.39
N SER A 417 -15.61 -9.31 -10.40
CA SER A 417 -16.43 -10.05 -11.37
C SER A 417 -17.31 -11.09 -10.70
N VAL A 418 -16.77 -11.87 -9.76
CA VAL A 418 -17.53 -12.93 -9.05
C VAL A 418 -18.58 -12.34 -8.11
N ILE A 419 -18.26 -11.27 -7.40
CA ILE A 419 -19.21 -10.54 -6.54
C ILE A 419 -20.43 -10.08 -7.34
N HIS A 420 -20.22 -9.59 -8.55
CA HIS A 420 -21.27 -9.08 -9.44
C HIS A 420 -21.87 -10.16 -10.34
N HIS A 421 -21.63 -11.46 -10.06
CA HIS A 421 -22.15 -12.60 -10.83
C HIS A 421 -21.70 -12.61 -12.30
N ASN A 422 -20.54 -12.03 -12.60
CA ASN A 422 -19.92 -12.02 -13.90
C ASN A 422 -18.85 -13.12 -14.03
N ASP A 423 -18.43 -13.40 -15.26
CA ASP A 423 -17.36 -14.36 -15.53
C ASP A 423 -15.98 -13.77 -15.20
N PRO A 424 -15.23 -14.29 -14.19
CA PRO A 424 -13.91 -13.81 -13.89
C PRO A 424 -12.81 -14.35 -14.81
N VAL A 425 -13.08 -15.39 -15.64
CA VAL A 425 -12.06 -16.05 -16.49
C VAL A 425 -11.42 -15.05 -17.44
N GLY A 426 -12.20 -14.14 -18.03
CA GLY A 426 -11.67 -13.13 -18.93
C GLY A 426 -10.79 -12.08 -18.24
N VAL A 427 -10.82 -11.99 -16.90
CA VAL A 427 -9.90 -11.13 -16.14
C VAL A 427 -8.53 -11.78 -16.03
N TRP A 428 -8.48 -13.12 -15.92
CA TRP A 428 -7.23 -13.87 -15.82
C TRP A 428 -6.69 -14.27 -17.20
N ASP A 429 -7.55 -14.65 -18.17
CA ASP A 429 -7.19 -14.97 -19.56
C ASP A 429 -7.27 -13.73 -20.46
N VAL A 430 -6.37 -12.77 -20.21
CA VAL A 430 -6.28 -11.52 -20.98
C VAL A 430 -5.91 -11.78 -22.45
N ASP A 431 -5.18 -12.86 -22.77
CA ASP A 431 -4.84 -13.20 -24.14
C ASP A 431 -6.10 -13.41 -25.01
N SER A 432 -7.13 -14.04 -24.46
CA SER A 432 -8.42 -14.20 -25.15
C SER A 432 -9.14 -12.87 -25.32
N ALA A 433 -9.10 -12.01 -24.31
CA ALA A 433 -9.69 -10.67 -24.38
C ALA A 433 -8.95 -9.77 -25.40
N ILE A 434 -7.61 -9.82 -25.42
CA ILE A 434 -6.79 -9.10 -26.41
C ILE A 434 -7.10 -9.58 -27.83
N ARG A 435 -7.24 -10.89 -28.07
CA ARG A 435 -7.63 -11.41 -29.39
C ARG A 435 -8.98 -10.87 -29.84
N ALA A 436 -9.96 -10.81 -28.91
CA ALA A 436 -11.27 -10.29 -29.23
C ALA A 436 -11.25 -8.79 -29.58
N VAL A 437 -10.46 -8.00 -28.81
CA VAL A 437 -10.31 -6.55 -29.06
C VAL A 437 -9.52 -6.27 -30.33
N LYS A 438 -8.53 -7.08 -30.70
CA LYS A 438 -7.80 -6.96 -31.99
C LYS A 438 -8.73 -7.10 -33.21
N GLU A 439 -9.86 -7.81 -33.11
CA GLU A 439 -10.88 -7.83 -34.17
C GLU A 439 -11.62 -6.49 -34.29
N GLU A 440 -11.97 -5.87 -33.17
CA GLU A 440 -12.62 -4.56 -33.13
C GLU A 440 -11.67 -3.45 -33.64
N LEU A 441 -10.38 -3.55 -33.30
CA LEU A 441 -9.33 -2.60 -33.75
C LEU A 441 -9.09 -2.59 -35.26
N LYS A 442 -9.67 -3.53 -36.01
CA LYS A 442 -9.69 -3.45 -37.48
C LYS A 442 -10.51 -2.28 -37.98
N ASP A 443 -11.46 -1.78 -37.20
CA ASP A 443 -12.10 -0.49 -37.44
C ASP A 443 -11.24 0.61 -36.73
N PRO A 444 -10.52 1.44 -37.48
CA PRO A 444 -9.67 2.47 -36.88
C PRO A 444 -10.46 3.55 -36.13
N MET A 445 -11.77 3.60 -36.26
CA MET A 445 -12.65 4.51 -35.56
C MET A 445 -13.27 3.91 -34.29
N TRP A 446 -13.03 2.65 -33.98
CA TRP A 446 -13.64 1.99 -32.83
C TRP A 446 -13.30 2.67 -31.49
N LEU A 447 -12.01 2.96 -31.23
CA LEU A 447 -11.59 3.65 -30.01
C LEU A 447 -12.09 5.12 -29.96
N PRO A 448 -12.00 5.92 -31.05
CA PRO A 448 -12.69 7.21 -31.13
C PRO A 448 -14.19 7.14 -30.82
N GLN A 449 -14.89 6.09 -31.30
CA GLN A 449 -16.32 5.91 -31.02
C GLN A 449 -16.59 5.59 -29.54
N LEU A 450 -15.72 4.83 -28.86
CA LEU A 450 -15.82 4.61 -27.41
C LEU A 450 -15.68 5.94 -26.65
N ILE A 451 -14.70 6.78 -26.98
CA ILE A 451 -14.52 8.09 -26.39
C ILE A 451 -15.76 8.98 -26.65
N GLN A 452 -16.24 9.02 -27.91
CA GLN A 452 -17.41 9.81 -28.27
C GLN A 452 -18.63 9.38 -27.44
N THR A 453 -18.91 8.06 -27.41
CA THR A 453 -20.13 7.52 -26.77
C THR A 453 -20.07 7.62 -25.24
N HIS A 454 -18.92 7.26 -24.64
CA HIS A 454 -18.83 7.05 -23.20
C HIS A 454 -18.28 8.26 -22.44
N LEU A 455 -17.61 9.21 -23.09
CA LEU A 455 -17.09 10.41 -22.45
C LEU A 455 -17.76 11.69 -22.98
N ILE A 456 -17.80 11.92 -24.31
CA ILE A 456 -18.31 13.17 -24.87
C ILE A 456 -19.84 13.24 -24.77
N ASP A 457 -20.54 12.22 -25.29
CA ASP A 457 -22.02 12.19 -25.38
C ASP A 457 -22.69 11.64 -24.11
N ASN A 458 -21.92 11.12 -23.16
CA ASN A 458 -22.45 10.53 -21.94
C ASN A 458 -23.01 11.64 -21.01
N PRO A 459 -24.34 11.66 -20.75
CA PRO A 459 -24.94 12.63 -19.84
C PRO A 459 -24.66 12.32 -18.36
N HIS A 460 -24.31 11.06 -18.03
CA HIS A 460 -24.03 10.68 -16.65
C HIS A 460 -22.58 11.01 -16.29
N ARG A 461 -22.35 12.29 -16.07
CA ARG A 461 -21.06 12.83 -15.63
C ARG A 461 -21.25 13.91 -14.57
N VAL A 462 -20.28 13.96 -13.69
CA VAL A 462 -20.18 14.95 -12.61
C VAL A 462 -18.88 15.73 -12.77
N GLN A 463 -18.98 17.06 -12.79
CA GLN A 463 -17.87 17.96 -12.61
C GLN A 463 -17.90 18.49 -11.18
N MET A 464 -16.88 18.19 -10.39
CA MET A 464 -16.76 18.67 -9.02
C MET A 464 -15.61 19.66 -8.90
N THR A 465 -15.88 20.77 -8.22
CA THR A 465 -14.88 21.72 -7.72
C THR A 465 -14.84 21.57 -6.21
N LEU A 466 -13.75 21.02 -5.66
CA LEU A 466 -13.56 20.87 -4.22
C LEU A 466 -12.67 22.01 -3.71
N VAL A 467 -13.26 22.91 -2.96
CA VAL A 467 -12.59 24.13 -2.47
C VAL A 467 -12.18 24.01 -1.00
N PRO A 468 -11.02 24.57 -0.62
CA PRO A 468 -10.61 24.59 0.78
C PRO A 468 -11.49 25.51 1.62
N ASP A 469 -11.82 25.10 2.86
CA ASP A 469 -12.52 25.89 3.85
C ASP A 469 -11.77 25.88 5.19
N ALA A 470 -11.23 27.03 5.59
CA ALA A 470 -10.48 27.19 6.84
C ALA A 470 -11.35 27.02 8.11
N ASN A 471 -12.67 27.10 7.99
CA ASN A 471 -13.59 26.99 9.12
C ASN A 471 -14.24 25.61 9.23
N LYS A 472 -14.13 24.73 8.23
CA LYS A 472 -14.86 23.45 8.18
C LYS A 472 -14.50 22.54 9.35
N SER A 473 -13.21 22.32 9.65
CA SER A 473 -12.77 21.52 10.81
C SER A 473 -13.36 22.05 12.12
N LYS A 474 -13.34 23.38 12.29
CA LYS A 474 -13.92 23.99 13.48
C LYS A 474 -15.42 23.78 13.55
N ALA A 475 -16.13 23.99 12.43
CA ALA A 475 -17.58 23.81 12.35
C ALA A 475 -17.98 22.36 12.66
N GLU A 476 -17.27 21.38 12.12
CA GLU A 476 -17.49 19.96 12.38
C GLU A 476 -17.24 19.60 13.86
N ASN A 477 -16.14 20.07 14.43
CA ASN A 477 -15.83 19.89 15.84
C ASN A 477 -16.85 20.58 16.77
N ASP A 478 -17.30 21.76 16.42
CA ASP A 478 -18.31 22.49 17.20
C ASP A 478 -19.69 21.79 17.08
N ALA A 479 -20.02 21.23 15.93
CA ALA A 479 -21.24 20.43 15.75
C ALA A 479 -21.20 19.14 16.56
N GLU A 480 -20.07 18.41 16.58
CA GLU A 480 -19.87 17.21 17.41
C GLU A 480 -20.01 17.57 18.91
N LYS A 481 -19.37 18.64 19.37
CA LYS A 481 -19.49 19.10 20.76
C LYS A 481 -20.92 19.50 21.12
N ALA A 482 -21.61 20.21 20.22
CA ALA A 482 -23.00 20.59 20.44
C ALA A 482 -23.94 19.37 20.53
N ARG A 483 -23.70 18.36 19.67
CA ARG A 483 -24.42 17.09 19.70
C ARG A 483 -24.18 16.35 21.02
N LEU A 484 -22.93 16.21 21.44
CA LEU A 484 -22.56 15.58 22.73
C LEU A 484 -23.13 16.35 23.92
N ALA A 485 -23.12 17.69 23.93
CA ALA A 485 -23.72 18.50 24.97
C ALA A 485 -25.24 18.31 25.04
N ALA A 486 -25.92 18.21 23.88
CA ALA A 486 -27.36 17.91 23.84
C ALA A 486 -27.68 16.51 24.40
N ILE A 487 -26.86 15.51 24.04
CA ILE A 487 -26.96 14.17 24.64
C ILE A 487 -26.77 14.25 26.14
N GLY A 488 -25.68 14.88 26.64
CA GLY A 488 -25.39 15.01 28.06
C GLY A 488 -26.52 15.68 28.85
N ALA A 489 -27.13 16.74 28.27
CA ALA A 489 -28.27 17.43 28.88
C ALA A 489 -29.56 16.59 28.93
N SER A 490 -29.71 15.62 28.02
CA SER A 490 -30.86 14.69 27.96
C SER A 490 -30.73 13.43 28.80
N LEU A 491 -29.50 13.07 29.18
CA LEU A 491 -29.23 11.85 29.94
C LEU A 491 -29.84 11.89 31.34
N THR A 492 -30.67 10.92 31.66
CA THR A 492 -31.15 10.67 33.05
C THR A 492 -30.00 10.10 33.90
N GLU A 493 -30.09 10.17 35.19
CA GLU A 493 -29.12 9.56 36.11
C GLU A 493 -29.05 8.03 35.95
N GLU A 494 -30.11 7.38 35.53
CA GLU A 494 -30.14 5.97 35.20
C GLU A 494 -29.32 5.67 33.97
N GLN A 495 -29.49 6.43 32.87
CA GLN A 495 -28.69 6.31 31.64
C GLN A 495 -27.22 6.61 31.87
N LYS A 496 -26.89 7.61 32.69
CA LYS A 496 -25.49 7.86 33.09
C LYS A 496 -24.90 6.67 33.84
N ALA A 497 -25.66 6.07 34.73
CA ALA A 497 -25.23 4.88 35.44
C ALA A 497 -25.05 3.66 34.52
N GLU A 498 -25.88 3.51 33.50
CA GLU A 498 -25.73 2.49 32.46
C GLU A 498 -24.43 2.70 31.62
N ILE A 499 -24.14 3.92 31.20
CA ILE A 499 -22.90 4.27 30.48
C ILE A 499 -21.66 3.94 31.33
N ILE A 500 -21.68 4.31 32.61
CA ILE A 500 -20.60 4.01 33.56
C ILE A 500 -20.44 2.49 33.71
N ALA A 501 -21.57 1.77 33.86
CA ALA A 501 -21.55 0.31 33.99
C ALA A 501 -21.03 -0.39 32.74
N GLN A 502 -21.38 0.10 31.53
CA GLN A 502 -20.86 -0.42 30.28
C GLN A 502 -19.35 -0.18 30.17
N THR A 503 -18.89 1.04 30.51
CA THR A 503 -17.45 1.38 30.52
C THR A 503 -16.66 0.49 31.47
N GLU A 504 -17.18 0.23 32.67
CA GLU A 504 -16.52 -0.67 33.64
C GLU A 504 -16.56 -2.14 33.18
N ALA A 505 -17.66 -2.60 32.59
CA ALA A 505 -17.76 -3.94 32.03
C ALA A 505 -16.79 -4.15 30.88
N LEU A 506 -16.62 -3.16 30.01
CA LEU A 506 -15.64 -3.18 28.92
C LEU A 506 -14.21 -3.25 29.49
N LYS A 507 -13.90 -2.45 30.49
CA LYS A 507 -12.61 -2.48 31.15
C LYS A 507 -12.29 -3.83 31.81
N VAL A 508 -13.27 -4.40 32.51
CA VAL A 508 -13.14 -5.76 33.07
C VAL A 508 -12.90 -6.78 31.97
N ARG A 509 -13.61 -6.68 30.82
CA ARG A 509 -13.41 -7.57 29.67
C ARG A 509 -12.01 -7.42 29.09
N GLN A 510 -11.50 -6.19 28.95
CA GLN A 510 -10.15 -5.91 28.45
C GLN A 510 -9.04 -6.44 29.39
N ASP A 511 -9.28 -6.40 30.70
CA ASP A 511 -8.30 -6.85 31.71
C ASP A 511 -8.41 -8.36 32.02
N THR A 512 -9.47 -9.05 31.56
CA THR A 512 -9.66 -10.50 31.77
C THR A 512 -8.82 -11.29 30.76
N PRO A 513 -7.89 -12.14 31.20
CA PRO A 513 -7.10 -12.98 30.31
C PRO A 513 -7.99 -14.01 29.57
N ASP A 514 -7.72 -14.17 28.27
CA ASP A 514 -8.37 -15.21 27.46
C ASP A 514 -7.74 -16.60 27.68
N ASP A 515 -8.50 -17.66 27.50
CA ASP A 515 -7.99 -19.03 27.46
C ASP A 515 -7.37 -19.31 26.08
N LEU A 516 -6.08 -19.09 25.97
CA LEU A 516 -5.32 -19.27 24.74
C LEU A 516 -5.23 -20.73 24.27
N ASN A 517 -5.61 -21.72 25.09
CA ASN A 517 -5.63 -23.13 24.70
C ASN A 517 -6.81 -23.45 23.77
N LEU A 518 -7.80 -22.59 23.69
CA LEU A 518 -8.91 -22.72 22.76
C LEU A 518 -8.47 -22.49 21.30
N LEU A 519 -7.43 -21.68 21.07
CA LEU A 519 -6.95 -21.39 19.73
C LEU A 519 -5.91 -22.41 19.26
N PRO A 520 -5.99 -22.84 18.00
CA PRO A 520 -4.94 -23.65 17.41
C PRO A 520 -3.62 -22.86 17.29
N LYS A 521 -2.50 -23.55 17.20
CA LYS A 521 -1.19 -22.91 17.03
C LYS A 521 -0.23 -23.76 16.22
N VAL A 522 0.76 -23.10 15.64
CA VAL A 522 2.04 -23.68 15.26
C VAL A 522 3.07 -23.37 16.35
N GLY A 523 4.12 -24.17 16.45
CA GLY A 523 5.22 -23.99 17.39
C GLY A 523 6.55 -23.72 16.67
N LEU A 524 7.61 -23.52 17.44
CA LEU A 524 8.96 -23.36 16.90
C LEU A 524 9.45 -24.60 16.11
N GLU A 525 8.90 -25.77 16.41
CA GLU A 525 9.17 -27.04 15.71
C GLU A 525 8.57 -27.09 14.29
N ASP A 526 7.61 -26.25 13.98
CA ASP A 526 6.97 -26.16 12.66
C ASP A 526 7.74 -25.20 11.72
N ILE A 527 8.77 -24.50 12.23
CA ILE A 527 9.63 -23.60 11.46
C ILE A 527 10.60 -24.41 10.59
N PRO A 528 10.71 -24.16 9.28
CA PRO A 528 11.72 -24.77 8.43
C PRO A 528 13.13 -24.55 8.99
N ALA A 529 14.00 -25.58 8.95
CA ALA A 529 15.35 -25.48 9.51
C ALA A 529 16.19 -24.40 8.82
N ASP A 530 16.15 -24.38 7.49
CA ASP A 530 16.96 -23.49 6.66
C ASP A 530 16.11 -22.40 6.01
N LEU A 531 16.69 -21.20 5.90
CA LEU A 531 16.11 -20.08 5.16
C LEU A 531 16.26 -20.35 3.66
N HIS A 532 15.15 -20.23 2.90
CA HIS A 532 15.21 -20.25 1.45
C HIS A 532 15.93 -19.02 0.92
N ILE A 533 16.99 -19.19 0.16
CA ILE A 533 17.74 -18.11 -0.46
C ILE A 533 18.06 -18.48 -1.91
N VAL A 534 17.55 -17.67 -2.82
CA VAL A 534 17.79 -17.82 -4.26
C VAL A 534 19.27 -17.61 -4.55
N GLN A 535 19.85 -18.53 -5.33
CA GLN A 535 21.26 -18.50 -5.69
C GLN A 535 21.46 -17.89 -7.06
N GLY A 536 22.28 -16.84 -7.14
CA GLY A 536 22.70 -16.23 -8.41
C GLY A 536 24.02 -16.83 -8.92
N GLN A 537 24.26 -16.65 -10.21
CA GLN A 537 25.52 -16.96 -10.87
C GLN A 537 26.26 -15.66 -11.14
N LEU A 538 27.52 -15.58 -10.70
CA LEU A 538 28.38 -14.45 -11.06
C LEU A 538 28.98 -14.74 -12.45
N ARG A 539 28.68 -13.87 -13.39
CA ARG A 539 29.28 -13.81 -14.73
C ARG A 539 30.13 -12.57 -14.85
N GLU A 540 30.93 -12.49 -15.86
CA GLU A 540 31.70 -11.31 -16.23
C GLU A 540 31.35 -10.92 -17.65
N ILE A 541 31.09 -9.62 -17.86
CA ILE A 541 30.93 -9.04 -19.20
C ILE A 541 32.01 -7.98 -19.39
N ILE A 542 32.39 -7.73 -20.63
CA ILE A 542 33.36 -6.68 -20.95
C ILE A 542 32.62 -5.35 -21.10
N SER A 543 33.01 -4.37 -20.27
CA SER A 543 32.51 -2.99 -20.40
C SER A 543 33.69 -2.03 -20.36
N ASN A 544 33.84 -1.21 -21.39
CA ASN A 544 35.03 -0.35 -21.59
C ASN A 544 36.37 -1.10 -21.53
N GLY A 545 36.41 -2.34 -21.99
CA GLY A 545 37.59 -3.18 -21.94
C GLY A 545 37.98 -3.69 -20.55
N LEU A 546 37.05 -3.59 -19.57
CA LEU A 546 37.20 -4.08 -18.20
C LEU A 546 36.21 -5.21 -17.94
N ASP A 547 36.66 -6.24 -17.26
CA ASP A 547 35.78 -7.27 -16.74
C ASP A 547 34.85 -6.67 -15.68
N THR A 548 33.56 -6.72 -15.96
CA THR A 548 32.51 -6.10 -15.14
C THR A 548 31.54 -7.19 -14.63
N PRO A 549 31.29 -7.24 -13.32
CA PRO A 549 30.41 -8.27 -12.75
C PRO A 549 28.97 -8.17 -13.28
N LEU A 550 28.40 -9.32 -13.64
CA LEU A 550 26.98 -9.51 -13.95
C LEU A 550 26.44 -10.61 -13.02
N ASN A 551 25.49 -10.25 -12.18
CA ASN A 551 24.78 -11.16 -11.31
C ASN A 551 23.56 -11.70 -12.06
N LEU A 552 23.62 -12.98 -12.46
CA LEU A 552 22.57 -13.66 -13.22
C LEU A 552 21.74 -14.53 -12.27
N TYR A 553 20.42 -14.33 -12.29
CA TYR A 553 19.47 -15.15 -11.54
C TYR A 553 18.45 -15.78 -12.50
N HIS A 554 18.27 -17.08 -12.38
CA HIS A 554 17.20 -17.78 -13.10
C HIS A 554 15.96 -17.86 -12.21
N ALA A 555 14.84 -17.38 -12.73
CA ALA A 555 13.56 -17.35 -12.02
C ALA A 555 12.39 -17.50 -13.00
N GLY A 556 11.28 -18.08 -12.57
CA GLY A 556 10.03 -18.14 -13.34
C GLY A 556 9.41 -16.75 -13.40
N THR A 557 9.55 -16.07 -14.53
CA THR A 557 9.16 -14.68 -14.71
C THR A 557 8.09 -14.47 -15.78
N ASN A 558 7.42 -15.53 -16.23
CA ASN A 558 6.38 -15.51 -17.27
C ASN A 558 6.81 -14.79 -18.55
N GLY A 559 8.07 -15.01 -18.99
CA GLY A 559 8.61 -14.39 -20.19
C GLY A 559 8.98 -12.92 -20.05
N ILE A 560 9.13 -12.41 -18.83
CA ILE A 560 9.66 -11.07 -18.53
C ILE A 560 11.13 -11.20 -18.14
N TYR A 561 11.96 -10.26 -18.56
CA TYR A 561 13.30 -10.07 -17.99
C TYR A 561 13.36 -8.77 -17.19
N TYR A 562 14.15 -8.79 -16.13
CA TYR A 562 14.45 -7.63 -15.30
C TYR A 562 15.94 -7.34 -15.39
N GLN A 563 16.29 -6.13 -15.82
CA GLN A 563 17.66 -5.66 -15.87
C GLN A 563 17.87 -4.51 -14.91
N GLN A 564 18.97 -4.58 -14.15
CA GLN A 564 19.41 -3.46 -13.33
C GLN A 564 20.88 -3.14 -13.60
N VAL A 565 21.23 -1.86 -13.53
CA VAL A 565 22.60 -1.39 -13.47
C VAL A 565 22.84 -0.82 -12.08
N LEU A 566 23.79 -1.39 -11.37
CA LEU A 566 24.11 -1.09 -9.99
C LEU A 566 25.39 -0.25 -9.95
N VAL A 567 25.27 1.04 -9.65
CA VAL A 567 26.38 1.99 -9.63
C VAL A 567 26.76 2.31 -8.19
N GLN A 568 28.02 2.12 -7.82
CA GLN A 568 28.50 2.47 -6.48
C GLN A 568 28.45 4.00 -6.31
N ILE A 569 27.71 4.50 -5.32
CA ILE A 569 27.58 5.94 -5.07
C ILE A 569 28.76 6.44 -4.26
N PRO A 570 29.56 7.41 -4.78
CA PRO A 570 30.62 8.04 -3.98
C PRO A 570 30.08 8.84 -2.79
N ASP A 571 30.81 8.86 -1.69
CA ASP A 571 30.40 9.53 -0.43
C ASP A 571 30.00 11.00 -0.64
N ALA A 572 30.70 11.74 -1.51
CA ALA A 572 30.36 13.12 -1.83
C ALA A 572 28.97 13.27 -2.45
N VAL A 573 28.55 12.31 -3.28
CA VAL A 573 27.20 12.27 -3.87
C VAL A 573 26.16 11.88 -2.80
N VAL A 574 26.47 10.89 -1.95
CA VAL A 574 25.58 10.51 -0.85
C VAL A 574 25.27 11.72 0.05
N GLN A 575 26.20 12.63 0.25
CA GLN A 575 26.03 13.81 1.10
C GLN A 575 25.33 14.98 0.40
N SER A 576 25.03 14.91 -0.91
CA SER A 576 24.35 15.99 -1.64
C SER A 576 22.83 15.91 -1.48
N PRO A 577 22.12 17.03 -1.17
CA PRO A 577 20.66 17.06 -1.11
C PRO A 577 20.04 16.92 -2.50
N TYR A 578 20.80 17.26 -3.55
CA TYR A 578 20.33 17.22 -4.94
C TYR A 578 20.33 15.81 -5.52
N PHE A 579 20.99 14.84 -4.86
CA PHE A 579 21.08 13.47 -5.37
C PHE A 579 19.69 12.84 -5.60
N ASN A 580 18.78 13.00 -4.65
CA ASN A 580 17.43 12.45 -4.77
C ASN A 580 16.60 13.13 -5.88
N LEU A 581 16.95 14.36 -6.27
CA LEU A 581 16.26 15.05 -7.36
C LEU A 581 16.62 14.44 -8.72
N LEU A 582 17.85 13.93 -8.87
CA LEU A 582 18.25 13.27 -10.12
C LEU A 582 17.39 12.04 -10.43
N SER A 583 16.98 11.31 -9.38
CA SER A 583 16.10 10.14 -9.55
C SER A 583 14.70 10.49 -10.06
N ILE A 584 14.27 11.74 -9.90
CA ILE A 584 12.97 12.22 -10.39
C ILE A 584 13.04 12.50 -11.91
N LEU A 585 14.22 12.82 -12.41
CA LEU A 585 14.38 13.26 -13.80
C LEU A 585 14.56 12.09 -14.78
N MET A 586 15.21 11.00 -14.35
CA MET A 586 15.49 9.90 -15.27
C MET A 586 14.18 9.22 -15.73
N GLY A 587 14.01 9.13 -17.04
CA GLY A 587 12.79 8.63 -17.68
C GLY A 587 11.66 9.66 -17.83
N GLU A 588 11.79 10.82 -17.18
CA GLU A 588 10.79 11.90 -17.20
C GLU A 588 11.21 13.14 -17.98
N VAL A 589 12.53 13.32 -18.23
CA VAL A 589 13.08 14.30 -19.13
C VAL A 589 13.67 13.59 -20.34
N GLY A 590 13.98 14.32 -21.41
CA GLY A 590 14.54 13.76 -22.63
C GLY A 590 15.91 13.09 -22.43
N ALA A 591 16.31 12.29 -23.41
CA ALA A 591 17.61 11.64 -23.46
C ALA A 591 18.13 11.56 -24.90
N GLY A 592 19.41 11.88 -25.09
CA GLY A 592 20.03 11.90 -26.44
C GLY A 592 19.35 12.91 -27.34
N GLU A 593 18.84 12.44 -28.47
CA GLU A 593 18.13 13.29 -29.47
C GLU A 593 16.61 13.41 -29.16
N TYR A 594 16.07 12.56 -28.28
CA TYR A 594 14.65 12.54 -27.95
C TYR A 594 14.32 13.60 -26.88
N ASP A 595 13.25 14.36 -27.09
CA ASP A 595 12.65 15.14 -26.02
C ASP A 595 11.88 14.24 -25.04
N TYR A 596 11.33 14.81 -23.94
CA TYR A 596 10.68 14.00 -22.92
C TYR A 596 9.41 13.30 -23.42
N LEU A 597 8.68 13.90 -24.38
CA LEU A 597 7.47 13.28 -24.95
C LEU A 597 7.84 12.09 -25.84
N GLU A 598 8.84 12.27 -26.72
CA GLU A 598 9.33 11.21 -27.59
C GLU A 598 9.94 10.06 -26.78
N LEU A 599 10.67 10.38 -25.69
CA LEU A 599 11.27 9.37 -24.81
C LEU A 599 10.19 8.54 -24.09
N GLN A 600 9.12 9.17 -23.60
CA GLN A 600 8.03 8.47 -22.93
C GLN A 600 7.26 7.56 -23.89
N GLN A 601 6.97 8.02 -25.10
CA GLN A 601 6.37 7.15 -26.13
C GLN A 601 7.26 5.93 -26.42
N LEU A 602 8.57 6.14 -26.50
CA LEU A 602 9.50 5.02 -26.70
C LEU A 602 9.53 4.08 -25.49
N GLN A 603 9.46 4.59 -24.25
CA GLN A 603 9.36 3.77 -23.04
C GLN A 603 8.12 2.90 -23.07
N THR A 604 6.95 3.47 -23.32
CA THR A 604 5.67 2.76 -23.39
C THR A 604 5.70 1.65 -24.45
N ALA A 605 6.39 1.88 -25.58
CA ALA A 605 6.47 0.91 -26.67
C ALA A 605 7.40 -0.29 -26.38
N VAL A 606 8.48 -0.11 -25.58
CA VAL A 606 9.54 -1.14 -25.50
C VAL A 606 9.82 -1.64 -24.08
N SER A 607 9.34 -0.98 -23.03
CA SER A 607 9.69 -1.33 -21.65
C SER A 607 8.52 -1.22 -20.71
N GLY A 608 8.56 -1.91 -19.58
CA GLY A 608 7.65 -1.71 -18.44
C GLY A 608 8.11 -0.55 -17.54
N GLY A 609 8.76 0.45 -18.13
CA GLY A 609 9.25 1.67 -17.48
C GLY A 609 10.75 1.66 -17.19
N LEU A 610 11.26 2.87 -16.98
CA LEU A 610 12.63 3.13 -16.53
C LEU A 610 12.57 3.64 -15.09
N GLY A 611 13.42 3.11 -14.23
CA GLY A 611 13.51 3.54 -12.85
C GLY A 611 14.94 3.92 -12.44
N MET A 612 15.04 4.92 -11.56
CA MET A 612 16.27 5.26 -10.87
C MET A 612 16.00 5.37 -9.38
N GLY A 613 16.74 4.62 -8.60
CA GLY A 613 16.62 4.60 -7.15
C GLY A 613 17.96 4.49 -6.47
N ALA A 614 17.95 4.48 -5.14
CA ALA A 614 19.16 4.24 -4.36
C ALA A 614 18.90 3.20 -3.27
N SER A 615 19.80 2.24 -3.14
CA SER A 615 19.84 1.30 -2.04
C SER A 615 20.94 1.70 -1.05
N LEU A 616 20.51 2.19 0.12
CA LEU A 616 21.43 2.63 1.17
C LEU A 616 21.23 1.75 2.42
N ARG A 617 22.35 1.31 3.00
CA ARG A 617 22.36 0.56 4.27
C ARG A 617 23.55 1.01 5.11
N SER A 618 23.43 0.97 6.41
CA SER A 618 24.61 1.03 7.27
C SER A 618 25.51 -0.18 7.00
N LYS A 619 26.83 0.02 6.99
CA LYS A 619 27.76 -1.12 6.88
C LYS A 619 27.54 -2.08 8.05
N VAL A 620 27.62 -3.36 7.77
CA VAL A 620 27.30 -4.42 8.75
C VAL A 620 28.13 -4.30 10.02
N ASP A 621 29.41 -3.91 9.88
CA ASP A 621 30.42 -3.79 10.95
C ASP A 621 30.63 -2.37 11.46
N ASP A 622 30.10 -1.34 10.78
CA ASP A 622 30.33 0.07 11.12
C ASP A 622 29.11 0.95 10.77
N ALA A 623 28.26 1.19 11.74
CA ALA A 623 27.08 2.05 11.58
C ALA A 623 27.40 3.54 11.30
N GLY A 624 28.67 3.96 11.49
CA GLY A 624 29.16 5.28 11.11
C GLY A 624 29.38 5.46 9.60
N LYS A 625 29.26 4.37 8.81
CA LYS A 625 29.47 4.38 7.37
C LYS A 625 28.25 3.84 6.62
N ILE A 626 28.00 4.43 5.45
CA ILE A 626 26.92 4.01 4.54
C ILE A 626 27.51 3.18 3.40
N SER A 627 26.85 2.06 3.08
CA SER A 627 26.99 1.34 1.81
C SER A 627 25.90 1.85 0.89
N ALA A 628 26.28 2.46 -0.24
CA ALA A 628 25.36 3.15 -1.11
C ALA A 628 25.49 2.70 -2.56
N TRP A 629 24.38 2.31 -3.17
CA TRP A 629 24.28 1.88 -4.56
C TRP A 629 23.13 2.60 -5.25
N LEU A 630 23.39 3.20 -6.41
CA LEU A 630 22.38 3.65 -7.35
C LEU A 630 21.89 2.44 -8.13
N THR A 631 20.58 2.34 -8.30
CA THR A 631 19.95 1.29 -9.08
C THR A 631 19.20 1.90 -10.27
N LEU A 632 19.60 1.52 -11.47
CA LEU A 632 18.90 1.86 -12.69
C LEU A 632 18.16 0.61 -13.13
N THR A 633 16.86 0.69 -13.36
CA THR A 633 16.02 -0.49 -13.56
C THR A 633 15.19 -0.39 -14.83
N THR A 634 15.04 -1.51 -15.52
CA THR A 634 14.02 -1.71 -16.54
C THR A 634 13.56 -3.15 -16.55
N LYS A 635 12.39 -3.39 -17.10
CA LYS A 635 11.84 -4.71 -17.39
C LYS A 635 11.14 -4.70 -18.75
N SER A 636 11.10 -5.84 -19.42
CA SER A 636 10.32 -6.00 -20.64
C SER A 636 10.07 -7.47 -20.94
N LEU A 637 9.23 -7.75 -21.94
CA LEU A 637 9.06 -9.09 -22.47
C LEU A 637 10.34 -9.55 -23.17
N VAL A 638 10.69 -10.84 -23.05
CA VAL A 638 11.93 -11.39 -23.63
C VAL A 638 12.04 -11.30 -25.15
N ASN A 639 10.94 -11.04 -25.84
CA ASN A 639 10.92 -10.80 -27.29
C ASN A 639 11.29 -9.34 -27.66
N ASN A 640 11.35 -8.41 -26.68
CA ASN A 640 11.70 -7.01 -26.89
C ASN A 640 12.96 -6.63 -26.09
N LEU A 641 14.12 -6.63 -26.72
CA LEU A 641 15.41 -6.30 -26.10
C LEU A 641 15.76 -4.81 -26.13
N SER A 642 14.96 -3.99 -26.81
CA SER A 642 15.23 -2.56 -26.98
C SER A 642 15.25 -1.78 -25.67
N ALA A 643 14.57 -2.28 -24.62
CA ALA A 643 14.57 -1.68 -23.29
C ALA A 643 15.98 -1.64 -22.65
N ILE A 644 16.87 -2.59 -23.00
CA ILE A 644 18.26 -2.62 -22.53
C ILE A 644 19.04 -1.38 -23.03
N ASN A 645 18.88 -1.06 -24.33
CA ASN A 645 19.50 0.11 -24.92
C ASN A 645 18.83 1.41 -24.42
N LEU A 646 17.53 1.41 -24.24
CA LEU A 646 16.79 2.55 -23.72
C LEU A 646 17.27 2.93 -22.31
N LEU A 647 17.45 1.95 -21.42
CA LEU A 647 17.99 2.18 -20.07
C LEU A 647 19.36 2.85 -20.10
N LYS A 648 20.26 2.37 -20.99
CA LYS A 648 21.58 2.96 -21.15
C LYS A 648 21.48 4.40 -21.64
N MET A 649 20.70 4.64 -22.69
CA MET A 649 20.53 5.98 -23.28
C MET A 649 19.97 6.98 -22.26
N ALA A 650 18.92 6.60 -21.53
CA ALA A 650 18.31 7.43 -20.51
C ALA A 650 19.29 7.78 -19.38
N PHE A 651 20.18 6.87 -19.01
CA PHE A 651 21.19 7.15 -18.00
C PHE A 651 22.37 7.97 -18.54
N GLU A 652 22.96 7.60 -19.68
CA GLU A 652 24.18 8.24 -20.16
C GLU A 652 23.95 9.62 -20.79
N GLN A 653 22.80 9.82 -21.41
CA GLN A 653 22.50 10.97 -22.25
C GLN A 653 21.33 11.80 -21.70
N LEU A 654 21.16 11.80 -20.38
CA LEU A 654 20.12 12.55 -19.69
C LEU A 654 20.18 14.04 -20.04
N ARG A 655 19.07 14.63 -20.45
CA ARG A 655 18.99 16.04 -20.84
C ARG A 655 18.67 16.92 -19.63
N PHE A 656 19.30 18.09 -19.58
CA PHE A 656 19.14 19.11 -18.55
C PHE A 656 18.73 20.47 -19.13
N ASP A 657 18.34 20.53 -20.39
CA ASP A 657 17.96 21.73 -21.11
C ASP A 657 16.44 21.95 -21.18
N GLU A 658 15.64 21.01 -20.70
CA GLU A 658 14.17 21.09 -20.66
C GLU A 658 13.71 21.78 -19.36
N LYS A 659 13.94 23.10 -19.25
CA LYS A 659 13.70 23.88 -18.04
C LYS A 659 12.28 23.74 -17.50
N ASP A 660 11.28 23.95 -18.35
CA ASP A 660 9.88 23.97 -17.93
C ASP A 660 9.47 22.59 -17.40
N ARG A 661 9.90 21.51 -18.05
CA ARG A 661 9.65 20.13 -17.62
C ARG A 661 10.31 19.81 -16.27
N ILE A 662 11.56 20.21 -16.07
CA ILE A 662 12.27 19.99 -14.79
C ILE A 662 11.58 20.70 -13.64
N VAL A 663 11.18 21.95 -13.82
CA VAL A 663 10.46 22.73 -12.80
C VAL A 663 9.11 22.10 -12.49
N GLU A 664 8.38 21.67 -13.52
CA GLU A 664 7.10 20.98 -13.38
C GLU A 664 7.24 19.69 -12.56
N LEU A 665 8.20 18.83 -12.86
CA LEU A 665 8.44 17.58 -12.14
C LEU A 665 8.74 17.81 -10.65
N LEU A 666 9.54 18.82 -10.34
CA LEU A 666 9.86 19.19 -8.96
C LEU A 666 8.63 19.73 -8.22
N GLN A 667 7.80 20.53 -8.89
CA GLN A 667 6.54 21.03 -8.33
C GLN A 667 5.55 19.87 -8.08
N GLN A 668 5.38 18.97 -9.04
CA GLN A 668 4.55 17.77 -8.89
C GLN A 668 5.04 16.88 -7.73
N ARG A 669 6.37 16.68 -7.62
CA ARG A 669 6.96 15.93 -6.51
C ARG A 669 6.64 16.54 -5.15
N LYS A 670 6.80 17.87 -5.03
CA LYS A 670 6.44 18.62 -3.82
C LYS A 670 4.97 18.40 -3.45
N THR A 671 4.07 18.64 -4.40
CA THR A 671 2.62 18.57 -4.19
C THR A 671 2.17 17.16 -3.75
N ARG A 672 2.63 16.11 -4.45
CA ARG A 672 2.35 14.71 -4.09
C ARG A 672 2.93 14.33 -2.73
N TRP A 673 4.10 14.85 -2.38
CA TRP A 673 4.71 14.59 -1.07
C TRP A 673 3.91 15.23 0.05
N GLN A 674 3.52 16.50 -0.10
CA GLN A 674 2.67 17.21 0.87
C GLN A 674 1.35 16.49 1.11
N ALA A 675 0.68 16.03 0.05
CA ALA A 675 -0.60 15.34 0.15
C ALA A 675 -0.54 14.02 0.95
N ARG A 676 0.60 13.34 0.99
CA ARG A 676 0.78 12.02 1.65
C ARG A 676 1.41 12.08 3.04
N VAL A 677 1.68 13.27 3.59
CA VAL A 677 2.37 13.37 4.88
C VAL A 677 1.55 12.76 6.01
N SER A 678 0.23 12.95 6.01
CA SER A 678 -0.68 12.41 7.02
C SER A 678 -0.75 10.88 7.03
N ASP A 679 -0.58 10.23 5.86
CA ASP A 679 -0.64 8.77 5.76
C ASP A 679 0.56 8.09 6.42
N ALA A 680 1.72 8.74 6.38
CA ALA A 680 2.99 8.22 6.88
C ALA A 680 3.50 8.92 8.16
N GLY A 681 2.64 9.63 8.88
CA GLY A 681 3.02 10.47 10.02
C GLY A 681 3.85 9.75 11.08
N HIS A 682 3.53 8.49 11.40
CA HIS A 682 4.30 7.66 12.34
C HIS A 682 5.72 7.36 11.85
N SER A 683 5.88 7.12 10.54
CA SER A 683 7.19 6.87 9.93
C SER A 683 8.08 8.12 10.00
N TYR A 684 7.51 9.29 9.73
CA TYR A 684 8.22 10.55 9.92
C TYR A 684 8.59 10.80 11.40
N ALA A 685 7.67 10.55 12.33
CA ALA A 685 7.97 10.69 13.75
C ALA A 685 9.12 9.77 14.20
N MET A 686 9.11 8.49 13.77
CA MET A 686 10.21 7.55 14.05
C MET A 686 11.53 7.98 13.41
N GLN A 687 11.50 8.47 12.17
CA GLN A 687 12.69 8.96 11.47
C GLN A 687 13.29 10.18 12.17
N ILE A 688 12.45 11.15 12.58
CA ILE A 688 12.87 12.34 13.31
C ILE A 688 13.48 11.94 14.66
N ALA A 689 12.84 11.05 15.41
CA ALA A 689 13.34 10.59 16.70
C ALA A 689 14.69 9.86 16.58
N ALA A 690 14.89 9.04 15.52
CA ALA A 690 16.10 8.24 15.34
C ALA A 690 17.26 8.98 14.65
N ARG A 691 17.05 10.20 14.14
CA ARG A 691 17.97 10.92 13.24
C ARG A 691 19.42 11.03 13.67
N GLN A 692 19.70 10.95 14.96
CA GLN A 692 21.07 11.09 15.51
C GLN A 692 21.75 9.75 15.80
N HIS A 693 21.07 8.61 15.65
CA HIS A 693 21.59 7.33 16.11
C HIS A 693 22.57 6.66 15.15
N SER A 694 22.53 7.00 13.86
CA SER A 694 23.49 6.53 12.86
C SER A 694 23.68 7.51 11.71
N ALA A 695 24.73 7.31 10.91
CA ALA A 695 24.98 8.11 9.71
C ALA A 695 23.83 7.95 8.70
N LEU A 696 23.28 6.74 8.56
CA LEU A 696 22.15 6.48 7.66
C LEU A 696 20.86 7.15 8.16
N ALA A 697 20.54 7.02 9.46
CA ALA A 697 19.36 7.66 10.03
C ALA A 697 19.38 9.19 9.86
N ASN A 698 20.54 9.82 10.05
CA ASN A 698 20.69 11.24 9.77
C ASN A 698 20.49 11.55 8.27
N ARG A 699 21.06 10.74 7.40
CA ARG A 699 20.92 10.91 5.95
C ARG A 699 19.47 10.78 5.49
N ASP A 700 18.76 9.77 5.99
CA ASP A 700 17.35 9.56 5.68
C ASP A 700 16.50 10.74 6.13
N TYR A 701 16.73 11.24 7.35
CA TYR A 701 16.05 12.44 7.86
C TYR A 701 16.30 13.66 6.98
N GLN A 702 17.55 13.89 6.53
CA GLN A 702 17.90 15.03 5.69
C GLN A 702 17.35 14.93 4.26
N ASN A 703 17.15 13.70 3.73
CA ASN A 703 16.76 13.49 2.33
C ASN A 703 15.29 13.23 2.11
N THR A 704 14.64 12.56 3.06
CA THR A 704 13.26 12.07 2.94
C THR A 704 12.38 12.50 4.11
N GLY A 705 12.92 13.22 5.09
CA GLY A 705 12.18 13.77 6.23
C GLY A 705 11.41 15.04 5.88
N LEU A 706 10.59 15.51 6.82
CA LEU A 706 9.76 16.71 6.64
C LEU A 706 10.59 17.98 6.41
N GLY A 707 11.81 18.04 6.92
CA GLY A 707 12.76 19.13 6.62
C GLY A 707 13.18 19.17 5.15
N ALA A 708 13.34 18.01 4.53
CA ALA A 708 13.63 17.92 3.09
C ALA A 708 12.46 18.37 2.22
N LEU A 709 11.22 18.11 2.66
CA LEU A 709 10.02 18.61 1.99
C LEU A 709 9.97 20.14 2.02
N ASN A 710 10.23 20.76 3.16
CA ASN A 710 10.29 22.21 3.27
C ASN A 710 11.44 22.79 2.42
N TRP A 711 12.61 22.13 2.39
CA TRP A 711 13.73 22.53 1.54
C TRP A 711 13.34 22.44 0.05
N LEU A 712 12.68 21.36 -0.37
CA LEU A 712 12.18 21.23 -1.73
C LEU A 712 11.19 22.35 -2.08
N GLY A 713 10.30 22.71 -1.16
CA GLY A 713 9.38 23.83 -1.32
C GLY A 713 10.10 25.16 -1.56
N GLN A 714 11.14 25.45 -0.77
CA GLN A 714 11.97 26.65 -0.93
C GLN A 714 12.75 26.63 -2.25
N LEU A 715 13.30 25.47 -2.60
CA LEU A 715 13.99 25.29 -3.88
C LEU A 715 13.05 25.60 -5.05
N VAL A 716 11.87 24.96 -5.10
CA VAL A 716 10.88 25.16 -6.18
C VAL A 716 10.47 26.63 -6.28
N ALA A 717 10.22 27.31 -5.15
CA ALA A 717 9.89 28.72 -5.12
C ALA A 717 11.00 29.62 -5.69
N SER A 718 12.27 29.20 -5.61
CA SER A 718 13.42 29.95 -6.12
C SER A 718 13.69 29.73 -7.61
N LEU A 719 13.11 28.72 -8.27
CA LEU A 719 13.46 28.32 -9.64
C LEU A 719 12.97 29.29 -10.74
N ASN A 720 12.12 30.26 -10.37
CA ASN A 720 11.80 31.38 -11.27
C ASN A 720 13.00 32.29 -11.52
N ASP A 721 13.99 32.33 -10.60
CA ASP A 721 15.25 33.03 -10.79
C ASP A 721 16.22 32.19 -11.62
N GLU A 722 16.73 32.78 -12.70
CA GLU A 722 17.63 32.11 -13.65
C GLU A 722 18.94 31.65 -12.99
N ALA A 723 19.48 32.42 -12.04
CA ALA A 723 20.71 32.05 -11.35
C ALA A 723 20.49 30.83 -10.43
N SER A 724 19.38 30.78 -9.73
CA SER A 724 18.99 29.65 -8.87
C SER A 724 18.76 28.39 -9.70
N TYR A 725 18.06 28.49 -10.82
CA TYR A 725 17.89 27.38 -11.76
C TYR A 725 19.23 26.88 -12.31
N ASN A 726 20.09 27.76 -12.79
CA ASN A 726 21.40 27.37 -13.30
C ASN A 726 22.28 26.72 -12.22
N ALA A 727 22.20 27.16 -10.97
CA ALA A 727 22.90 26.55 -9.86
C ALA A 727 22.42 25.10 -9.63
N LEU A 728 21.11 24.85 -9.62
CA LEU A 728 20.53 23.50 -9.53
C LEU A 728 21.05 22.61 -10.66
N ILE A 729 20.95 23.08 -11.92
CA ILE A 729 21.36 22.29 -13.09
C ILE A 729 22.85 21.95 -13.06
N ASN A 730 23.70 22.87 -12.62
CA ASN A 730 25.14 22.62 -12.50
C ASN A 730 25.43 21.52 -11.45
N GLU A 731 24.73 21.52 -10.31
CA GLU A 731 24.85 20.46 -9.30
C GLU A 731 24.37 19.10 -9.83
N LEU A 732 23.20 19.06 -10.48
CA LEU A 732 22.67 17.83 -11.06
C LEU A 732 23.61 17.24 -12.13
N LYS A 733 24.16 18.09 -13.02
CA LYS A 733 25.18 17.69 -14.00
C LYS A 733 26.44 17.17 -13.34
N ALA A 734 26.89 17.78 -12.24
CA ALA A 734 28.10 17.35 -11.52
C ALA A 734 27.88 15.99 -10.86
N ILE A 735 26.73 15.76 -10.23
CA ILE A 735 26.33 14.47 -9.67
C ILE A 735 26.26 13.40 -10.76
N HIS A 736 25.54 13.68 -11.84
CA HIS A 736 25.37 12.75 -12.97
C HIS A 736 26.73 12.31 -13.56
N ARG A 737 27.64 13.25 -13.85
CA ARG A 737 29.00 12.95 -14.36
C ARG A 737 29.77 12.07 -13.37
N THR A 738 29.65 12.33 -12.05
CA THR A 738 30.31 11.53 -11.01
C THR A 738 29.82 10.10 -11.03
N LEU A 739 28.49 9.89 -11.20
CA LEU A 739 27.86 8.58 -11.27
C LEU A 739 28.25 7.84 -12.57
N LEU A 740 28.36 8.54 -13.69
CA LEU A 740 28.82 7.93 -14.95
C LEU A 740 30.23 7.32 -14.85
N GLN A 741 31.10 7.91 -14.01
CA GLN A 741 32.48 7.44 -13.79
C GLN A 741 32.59 6.36 -12.72
N ALA A 742 31.57 6.19 -11.87
CA ALA A 742 31.60 5.28 -10.74
C ALA A 742 31.59 3.81 -11.17
N PRO A 743 32.18 2.89 -10.35
CA PRO A 743 32.14 1.44 -10.60
C PRO A 743 30.70 0.94 -10.77
N LYS A 744 30.51 0.02 -11.70
CA LYS A 744 29.22 -0.58 -12.05
C LYS A 744 29.24 -2.09 -11.89
N GLN A 745 28.07 -2.66 -11.67
CA GLN A 745 27.75 -4.07 -11.80
C GLN A 745 26.39 -4.19 -12.48
N PHE A 746 26.10 -5.37 -13.01
CA PHE A 746 24.81 -5.66 -13.63
C PHE A 746 24.06 -6.73 -12.84
N LEU A 747 22.74 -6.63 -12.86
CA LEU A 747 21.84 -7.66 -12.40
C LEU A 747 20.87 -7.98 -13.53
N LEU A 748 20.72 -9.28 -13.82
CA LEU A 748 19.78 -9.81 -14.79
C LEU A 748 18.98 -10.93 -14.13
N VAL A 749 17.66 -10.82 -14.19
CA VAL A 749 16.74 -11.89 -13.74
C VAL A 749 15.87 -12.28 -14.92
N CYS A 750 15.86 -13.57 -15.26
CA CYS A 750 15.10 -14.11 -16.39
C CYS A 750 14.98 -15.64 -16.27
N GLU A 751 14.18 -16.23 -17.14
CA GLU A 751 14.15 -17.69 -17.31
C GLU A 751 15.45 -18.24 -17.92
N GLU A 752 15.84 -19.45 -17.55
CA GLU A 752 17.11 -20.06 -17.94
C GLU A 752 17.29 -20.13 -19.47
N GLN A 753 16.21 -20.44 -20.19
CA GLN A 753 16.22 -20.60 -21.65
C GLN A 753 16.58 -19.31 -22.40
N GLN A 754 16.35 -18.14 -21.78
CA GLN A 754 16.59 -16.83 -22.39
C GLN A 754 17.92 -16.19 -21.94
N SER A 755 18.57 -16.75 -20.92
CA SER A 755 19.66 -16.11 -20.19
C SER A 755 20.87 -15.77 -21.07
N GLU A 756 21.36 -16.71 -21.91
CA GLU A 756 22.54 -16.47 -22.72
C GLU A 756 22.32 -15.36 -23.76
N ARG A 757 21.14 -15.32 -24.38
CA ARG A 757 20.77 -14.26 -25.35
C ARG A 757 20.72 -12.88 -24.68
N LEU A 758 20.15 -12.83 -23.48
CA LEU A 758 20.03 -11.59 -22.71
C LEU A 758 21.40 -11.10 -22.20
N VAL A 759 22.26 -12.00 -21.72
CA VAL A 759 23.64 -11.69 -21.31
C VAL A 759 24.45 -11.12 -22.49
N GLU A 760 24.35 -11.74 -23.67
CA GLU A 760 25.00 -11.23 -24.90
C GLU A 760 24.49 -9.84 -25.25
N GLU A 761 23.20 -9.58 -25.18
CA GLU A 761 22.63 -8.26 -25.47
C GLU A 761 23.07 -7.21 -24.45
N VAL A 762 23.05 -7.52 -23.15
CA VAL A 762 23.57 -6.62 -22.11
C VAL A 762 25.03 -6.27 -22.39
N GLN A 763 25.87 -7.27 -22.72
CA GLN A 763 27.26 -7.04 -23.08
C GLN A 763 27.40 -6.14 -24.32
N ASN A 764 26.67 -6.42 -25.39
CA ASN A 764 26.73 -5.64 -26.65
C ASN A 764 26.33 -4.18 -26.42
N VAL A 765 25.26 -3.95 -25.66
CA VAL A 765 24.76 -2.61 -25.35
C VAL A 765 25.75 -1.87 -24.44
N TRP A 766 26.27 -2.51 -23.39
CA TRP A 766 27.12 -1.85 -22.39
C TRP A 766 28.63 -1.99 -22.65
N ASP A 767 29.07 -2.49 -23.82
CA ASP A 767 30.49 -2.61 -24.19
C ASP A 767 31.23 -1.27 -24.09
N LYS A 768 30.58 -0.18 -24.47
CA LYS A 768 31.11 1.20 -24.36
C LYS A 768 30.17 2.06 -23.53
N VAL A 769 30.70 2.59 -22.45
CA VAL A 769 30.00 3.57 -21.59
C VAL A 769 30.66 4.92 -21.75
N ALA A 770 29.84 5.98 -21.88
CA ALA A 770 30.37 7.33 -21.98
C ALA A 770 31.07 7.72 -20.66
N ILE A 771 32.35 8.09 -20.72
CA ILE A 771 33.13 8.51 -19.56
C ILE A 771 33.69 9.90 -19.83
N ASP A 772 33.23 10.90 -19.08
CA ASP A 772 33.83 12.22 -19.00
C ASP A 772 34.77 12.27 -17.79
N ARG A 773 36.06 12.34 -18.01
CA ARG A 773 37.11 12.36 -16.96
C ARG A 773 37.45 13.75 -16.44
N SER A 774 36.65 14.76 -16.73
CA SER A 774 36.86 16.11 -16.22
C SER A 774 36.74 16.16 -14.69
N PRO A 775 37.61 16.93 -13.98
CA PRO A 775 37.49 17.08 -12.53
C PRO A 775 36.16 17.74 -12.15
N ILE A 776 35.49 17.19 -11.16
CA ILE A 776 34.17 17.61 -10.66
C ILE A 776 34.31 18.08 -9.23
N ALA A 777 33.85 19.29 -8.93
CA ALA A 777 33.69 19.80 -7.57
C ALA A 777 32.21 19.77 -7.21
N LEU A 778 31.84 18.97 -6.22
CA LEU A 778 30.50 18.94 -5.63
C LEU A 778 30.45 19.91 -4.46
N GLN A 779 29.36 20.65 -4.33
CA GLN A 779 29.12 21.43 -3.11
C GLN A 779 28.86 20.50 -1.93
N GLN A 780 29.71 20.61 -0.91
CA GLN A 780 29.44 19.94 0.35
C GLN A 780 28.36 20.70 1.11
N LEU A 781 27.30 20.01 1.50
CA LEU A 781 26.35 20.56 2.46
C LEU A 781 27.09 20.87 3.77
N LYS A 782 26.90 22.09 4.26
CA LYS A 782 27.13 22.37 5.66
C LYS A 782 26.08 21.58 6.46
N THR A 783 26.50 20.47 7.05
CA THR A 783 25.67 19.79 8.04
C THR A 783 25.39 20.79 9.15
N THR A 784 24.13 21.26 9.25
CA THR A 784 23.69 21.94 10.47
C THR A 784 23.80 20.94 11.59
N GLN A 785 24.59 21.26 12.61
CA GLN A 785 24.71 20.41 13.80
C GLN A 785 23.32 20.37 14.44
N ASP A 786 22.65 19.21 14.38
CA ASP A 786 21.39 18.97 15.06
C ASP A 786 21.66 18.99 16.57
N ASP A 787 20.92 19.79 17.31
CA ASP A 787 21.11 20.01 18.75
C ASP A 787 20.55 18.86 19.63
N GLY A 788 20.02 17.82 19.01
CA GLY A 788 19.46 16.67 19.71
C GLY A 788 18.11 16.90 20.34
N SER A 789 17.51 18.06 20.13
CA SER A 789 16.25 18.41 20.77
C SER A 789 15.07 17.56 20.26
N ASP A 790 14.08 17.39 21.14
CA ASP A 790 12.80 16.82 20.78
C ASP A 790 12.09 17.73 19.77
N GLN A 791 11.53 17.15 18.70
CA GLN A 791 10.90 17.91 17.62
C GLN A 791 9.43 17.57 17.46
N ALA A 792 8.62 18.61 17.24
CA ALA A 792 7.23 18.45 16.83
C ALA A 792 7.01 19.14 15.47
N TRP A 793 6.45 18.39 14.53
CA TRP A 793 6.11 18.86 13.19
C TRP A 793 4.61 18.98 13.03
N LEU A 794 4.16 20.19 12.74
CA LEU A 794 2.75 20.49 12.56
C LEU A 794 2.34 20.24 11.10
N ILE A 795 1.25 19.49 10.95
CA ILE A 795 0.67 19.12 9.65
C ILE A 795 -0.85 19.32 9.67
N GLN A 796 -1.47 19.21 8.52
CA GLN A 796 -2.93 19.09 8.41
C GLN A 796 -3.34 17.66 8.77
N ALA A 797 -3.95 17.48 9.92
CA ALA A 797 -4.46 16.20 10.41
C ALA A 797 -5.44 16.43 11.56
N ASN A 798 -6.23 15.42 11.92
CA ASN A 798 -7.12 15.41 13.09
C ASN A 798 -6.57 14.52 14.22
N VAL A 799 -5.48 13.82 13.97
CA VAL A 799 -4.83 12.86 14.86
C VAL A 799 -3.34 13.14 14.92
N GLN A 800 -2.66 12.59 15.90
CA GLN A 800 -1.22 12.72 16.02
C GLN A 800 -0.49 11.38 15.90
N PHE A 801 0.83 11.48 15.75
CA PHE A 801 1.77 10.37 15.62
C PHE A 801 2.95 10.64 16.56
N CYS A 802 3.08 9.81 17.58
CA CYS A 802 4.14 9.95 18.58
C CYS A 802 5.25 8.94 18.34
N ALA A 803 6.50 9.31 18.54
CA ALA A 803 7.62 8.38 18.54
C ALA A 803 8.66 8.73 19.61
N ALA A 804 9.28 7.68 20.15
CA ALA A 804 10.43 7.77 21.03
C ALA A 804 11.51 6.79 20.55
N ALA A 805 12.73 7.24 20.36
CA ALA A 805 13.83 6.42 19.87
C ALA A 805 15.00 6.39 20.84
N TYR A 806 15.54 5.20 21.08
CA TYR A 806 16.67 4.93 21.94
C TYR A 806 17.87 4.48 21.11
N PRO A 807 19.10 4.92 21.42
CA PRO A 807 20.30 4.40 20.77
C PRO A 807 20.41 2.89 20.96
N ALA A 808 20.70 2.18 19.90
CA ALA A 808 20.87 0.74 19.89
C ALA A 808 22.11 0.33 19.10
N VAL A 809 22.23 -0.94 18.75
CA VAL A 809 23.41 -1.53 18.11
C VAL A 809 23.16 -1.84 16.63
N PRO A 810 24.22 -2.02 15.81
CA PRO A 810 24.05 -2.47 14.43
C PRO A 810 23.57 -3.93 14.36
N VAL A 811 23.05 -4.34 13.21
CA VAL A 811 22.44 -5.67 12.98
C VAL A 811 23.41 -6.85 13.20
N SER A 812 24.72 -6.64 13.09
CA SER A 812 25.74 -7.65 13.33
C SER A 812 26.00 -7.95 14.81
N HIS A 813 25.61 -7.03 15.69
CA HIS A 813 25.85 -7.15 17.13
C HIS A 813 25.08 -8.36 17.73
N PRO A 814 25.62 -9.08 18.72
CA PRO A 814 24.90 -10.18 19.37
C PRO A 814 23.53 -9.79 19.94
N ASP A 815 23.38 -8.55 20.42
CA ASP A 815 22.13 -8.04 20.99
C ASP A 815 21.08 -7.62 19.95
N ALA A 816 21.41 -7.67 18.66
CA ALA A 816 20.42 -7.32 17.60
C ALA A 816 19.21 -8.26 17.63
N ALA A 817 19.41 -9.59 17.70
CA ALA A 817 18.33 -10.54 17.78
C ALA A 817 17.46 -10.40 19.04
N PRO A 818 18.02 -10.26 20.28
CA PRO A 818 17.23 -9.92 21.46
C PRO A 818 16.44 -8.62 21.34
N LEU A 819 16.98 -7.58 20.70
CA LEU A 819 16.28 -6.31 20.52
C LEU A 819 15.14 -6.43 19.49
N MET A 820 15.31 -7.22 18.42
CA MET A 820 14.23 -7.53 17.47
C MET A 820 13.08 -8.24 18.18
N VAL A 821 13.40 -9.28 18.96
CA VAL A 821 12.39 -10.03 19.71
C VAL A 821 11.74 -9.16 20.78
N LEU A 822 12.51 -8.32 21.50
CA LEU A 822 11.96 -7.39 22.50
C LEU A 822 10.94 -6.44 21.88
N ALA A 823 11.20 -5.91 20.67
CA ALA A 823 10.27 -5.01 19.99
C ALA A 823 8.92 -5.71 19.70
N ALA A 824 8.94 -6.92 19.15
CA ALA A 824 7.75 -7.72 18.91
C ALA A 824 7.04 -8.09 20.22
N TYR A 825 7.81 -8.47 21.25
CA TYR A 825 7.30 -8.84 22.57
C TYR A 825 6.57 -7.69 23.26
N LEU A 826 7.14 -6.47 23.25
CA LEU A 826 6.53 -5.27 23.83
C LEU A 826 5.27 -4.85 23.06
N ARG A 827 5.33 -4.90 21.73
CA ARG A 827 4.19 -4.58 20.87
C ARG A 827 3.00 -5.47 21.23
N ASN A 828 3.20 -6.77 21.27
CA ASN A 828 2.13 -7.76 21.44
C ASN A 828 1.68 -7.88 22.90
N GLY A 829 2.58 -7.84 23.86
CA GLY A 829 2.29 -8.10 25.29
C GLY A 829 1.79 -6.88 26.06
N PHE A 830 2.08 -5.66 25.60
CA PHE A 830 1.72 -4.44 26.35
C PHE A 830 1.16 -3.32 25.45
N LEU A 831 1.90 -2.92 24.41
CA LEU A 831 1.61 -1.68 23.69
C LEU A 831 0.31 -1.74 22.90
N HIS A 832 -0.05 -2.90 22.35
CA HIS A 832 -1.32 -3.08 21.63
C HIS A 832 -2.50 -2.77 22.56
N SER A 833 -2.54 -3.34 23.75
CA SER A 833 -3.62 -3.09 24.72
C SER A 833 -3.61 -1.63 25.22
N ALA A 834 -2.44 -1.08 25.55
CA ALA A 834 -2.35 0.26 26.11
C ALA A 834 -2.70 1.36 25.08
N ILE A 835 -2.16 1.25 23.85
CA ILE A 835 -2.27 2.30 22.83
C ILE A 835 -3.56 2.16 21.99
N ARG A 836 -3.89 0.93 21.53
CA ARG A 836 -5.06 0.70 20.68
C ARG A 836 -6.32 0.47 21.51
N GLU A 837 -6.39 -0.60 22.31
CA GLU A 837 -7.63 -1.00 22.96
C GLU A 837 -8.10 0.03 24.00
N LYS A 838 -7.20 0.47 24.88
CA LYS A 838 -7.49 1.44 25.96
C LYS A 838 -7.32 2.87 25.48
N GLY A 839 -6.34 3.12 24.62
CA GLY A 839 -5.98 4.45 24.14
C GLY A 839 -6.79 4.95 22.98
N GLY A 840 -7.40 4.07 22.19
CA GLY A 840 -8.21 4.42 21.03
C GLY A 840 -7.41 4.85 19.80
N ALA A 841 -6.10 4.62 19.77
CA ALA A 841 -5.30 4.79 18.56
C ALA A 841 -5.57 3.64 17.58
N TYR A 842 -5.42 3.90 16.28
CA TYR A 842 -5.53 2.83 15.28
C TYR A 842 -4.44 1.76 15.45
N GLY A 843 -3.23 2.18 15.84
CA GLY A 843 -2.16 1.25 16.12
C GLY A 843 -1.00 1.86 16.90
N GLY A 844 -0.11 1.01 17.35
CA GLY A 844 1.13 1.41 18.01
C GLY A 844 2.00 0.22 18.32
N GLY A 845 3.26 0.47 18.65
CA GLY A 845 4.17 -0.61 18.92
C GLY A 845 5.60 -0.18 19.16
N ALA A 846 6.49 -1.17 19.02
CA ALA A 846 7.93 -0.97 19.07
C ALA A 846 8.59 -1.64 17.85
N SER A 847 9.75 -1.14 17.46
CA SER A 847 10.57 -1.69 16.38
C SER A 847 12.07 -1.50 16.69
N TYR A 848 12.88 -2.44 16.23
CA TYR A 848 14.33 -2.29 16.19
C TYR A 848 14.79 -2.14 14.74
N ASP A 849 15.66 -1.15 14.50
CA ASP A 849 16.26 -0.91 13.20
C ASP A 849 17.78 -0.92 13.31
N GLY A 850 18.39 -2.01 12.84
CA GLY A 850 19.84 -2.20 12.87
C GLY A 850 20.62 -1.33 11.88
N ASN A 851 19.96 -0.70 10.90
CA ASN A 851 20.57 0.30 10.01
C ASN A 851 20.60 1.68 10.67
N ALA A 852 19.49 2.06 11.30
CA ALA A 852 19.40 3.29 12.07
C ALA A 852 20.04 3.18 13.46
N CYS A 853 20.46 1.99 13.89
CA CYS A 853 20.96 1.69 15.24
C CYS A 853 20.03 2.24 16.32
N SER A 854 18.73 2.00 16.16
CA SER A 854 17.72 2.54 17.06
C SER A 854 16.68 1.51 17.46
N PHE A 855 16.24 1.58 18.71
CA PHE A 855 15.03 0.95 19.20
C PHE A 855 13.95 2.04 19.31
N ARG A 856 12.78 1.83 18.68
CA ARG A 856 11.77 2.87 18.51
C ARG A 856 10.43 2.41 19.04
N PHE A 857 9.75 3.29 19.77
CA PHE A 857 8.32 3.22 20.07
C PHE A 857 7.57 4.17 19.16
N TYR A 858 6.34 3.83 18.80
CA TYR A 858 5.49 4.67 17.95
C TYR A 858 4.00 4.46 18.22
N SER A 859 3.21 5.49 17.91
CA SER A 859 1.75 5.40 17.76
C SER A 859 1.31 5.90 16.38
N TYR A 860 0.17 5.38 15.92
CA TYR A 860 -0.37 5.66 14.60
C TYR A 860 -1.85 6.06 14.70
N ARG A 861 -2.19 7.23 14.16
CA ARG A 861 -3.54 7.83 14.26
C ARG A 861 -4.04 7.84 15.72
N ASP A 862 -3.28 8.45 16.57
CA ASP A 862 -3.49 8.47 18.03
C ASP A 862 -4.27 9.73 18.44
N PRO A 863 -5.38 9.62 19.17
CA PRO A 863 -6.09 10.79 19.73
C PRO A 863 -5.35 11.41 20.94
N ARG A 864 -4.42 10.68 21.59
CA ARG A 864 -3.70 11.06 22.79
C ARG A 864 -2.28 11.51 22.49
N LEU A 865 -1.64 12.17 23.41
CA LEU A 865 -0.26 12.67 23.28
C LEU A 865 0.62 12.32 24.49
N ALA A 866 0.42 12.98 25.63
CA ALA A 866 1.24 12.79 26.82
C ALA A 866 1.09 11.38 27.41
N GLU A 867 -0.12 10.86 27.42
CA GLU A 867 -0.47 9.53 27.89
C GLU A 867 0.23 8.45 27.07
N THR A 868 0.39 8.66 25.76
CA THR A 868 1.10 7.73 24.88
C THR A 868 2.58 7.61 25.21
N PHE A 869 3.25 8.72 25.52
CA PHE A 869 4.64 8.66 26.02
C PHE A 869 4.74 7.99 27.40
N ASN A 870 3.72 8.14 28.26
CA ASN A 870 3.65 7.40 29.51
C ASN A 870 3.50 5.90 29.28
N ASP A 871 2.71 5.49 28.26
CA ASP A 871 2.54 4.08 27.88
C ASP A 871 3.87 3.49 27.36
N PHE A 872 4.67 4.25 26.60
CA PHE A 872 6.01 3.80 26.18
C PHE A 872 6.92 3.53 27.38
N ASN A 873 6.92 4.42 28.38
CA ASN A 873 7.69 4.23 29.61
C ASN A 873 7.15 3.05 30.45
N ALA A 874 5.81 2.90 30.51
CA ALA A 874 5.18 1.80 31.22
C ALA A 874 5.50 0.43 30.58
N ALA A 875 5.65 0.35 29.25
CA ALA A 875 6.07 -0.86 28.57
C ALA A 875 7.48 -1.33 29.01
N ILE A 876 8.42 -0.37 29.18
CA ILE A 876 9.77 -0.67 29.70
C ILE A 876 9.69 -1.14 31.16
N ALA A 877 8.90 -0.49 31.99
CA ALA A 877 8.71 -0.92 33.37
C ALA A 877 8.05 -2.31 33.45
N TRP A 878 7.12 -2.59 32.55
CA TRP A 878 6.42 -3.89 32.49
C TRP A 878 7.38 -5.05 32.19
N ILE A 879 8.22 -4.96 31.15
CA ILE A 879 9.16 -6.05 30.83
C ILE A 879 10.16 -6.31 31.94
N LEU A 880 10.55 -5.30 32.70
CA LEU A 880 11.53 -5.44 33.78
C LEU A 880 10.92 -6.01 35.08
N ASN A 881 9.68 -5.65 35.43
CA ASN A 881 9.11 -5.87 36.76
C ASN A 881 7.96 -6.87 36.79
N ALA A 882 7.21 -7.05 35.69
CA ALA A 882 6.11 -8.00 35.65
C ALA A 882 6.60 -9.45 35.45
N GLU A 883 5.78 -10.41 35.84
CA GLU A 883 5.99 -11.82 35.50
C GLU A 883 5.72 -12.01 34.01
N GLN A 884 6.72 -12.53 33.29
CA GLN A 884 6.69 -12.68 31.84
C GLN A 884 6.27 -14.10 31.47
N GLN A 885 5.46 -14.24 30.41
CA GLN A 885 4.90 -15.51 29.98
C GLN A 885 5.71 -16.14 28.84
N PRO A 886 6.17 -17.41 28.98
CA PRO A 886 6.99 -18.07 27.93
C PRO A 886 6.30 -18.15 26.57
N HIS A 887 4.97 -18.32 26.50
CA HIS A 887 4.23 -18.40 25.25
C HIS A 887 4.29 -17.08 24.45
N GLN A 888 4.33 -15.92 25.13
CA GLN A 888 4.47 -14.61 24.45
C GLN A 888 5.83 -14.46 23.77
N LEU A 889 6.88 -15.10 24.32
CA LEU A 889 8.18 -15.13 23.67
C LEU A 889 8.15 -15.99 22.41
N GLU A 890 7.53 -17.18 22.50
CA GLU A 890 7.33 -18.05 21.33
C GLU A 890 6.58 -17.32 20.20
N GLU A 891 5.48 -16.64 20.53
CA GLU A 891 4.69 -15.84 19.59
C GLU A 891 5.51 -14.69 18.96
N ALA A 892 6.32 -13.99 19.74
CA ALA A 892 7.17 -12.92 19.21
C ALA A 892 8.24 -13.45 18.24
N ILE A 893 8.82 -14.62 18.53
CA ILE A 893 9.80 -15.27 17.64
C ILE A 893 9.10 -15.76 16.36
N LEU A 894 7.96 -16.44 16.47
CA LEU A 894 7.18 -16.94 15.32
C LEU A 894 6.85 -15.83 14.33
N GLY A 895 6.32 -14.71 14.81
CA GLY A 895 5.98 -13.57 13.95
C GLY A 895 7.19 -12.95 13.24
N LEU A 896 8.37 -12.91 13.89
CA LEU A 896 9.60 -12.43 13.27
C LEU A 896 10.13 -13.40 12.20
N ILE A 897 10.06 -14.69 12.47
CA ILE A 897 10.50 -15.73 11.52
C ILE A 897 9.55 -15.77 10.31
N ALA A 898 8.23 -15.71 10.54
CA ALA A 898 7.26 -15.63 9.44
C ALA A 898 7.56 -14.44 8.51
N GLY A 899 7.89 -13.27 9.09
CA GLY A 899 8.29 -12.10 8.29
C GLY A 899 9.63 -12.25 7.57
N MET A 900 10.59 -13.01 8.11
CA MET A 900 11.87 -13.29 7.45
C MET A 900 11.77 -14.34 6.33
N ASP A 901 10.91 -15.32 6.51
CA ASP A 901 10.71 -16.46 5.62
C ASP A 901 9.62 -16.22 4.58
N LYS A 902 8.91 -15.06 4.67
CA LYS A 902 7.88 -14.66 3.71
C LYS A 902 8.43 -14.70 2.28
N PRO A 903 7.77 -15.42 1.35
CA PRO A 903 8.17 -15.45 -0.05
C PRO A 903 7.96 -14.07 -0.71
N GLY A 904 8.88 -13.71 -1.59
CA GLY A 904 8.73 -12.58 -2.49
C GLY A 904 8.27 -13.02 -3.87
N SER A 905 8.18 -12.06 -4.81
CA SER A 905 8.08 -12.41 -6.23
C SER A 905 9.39 -13.09 -6.69
N PRO A 906 9.36 -13.95 -7.72
CA PRO A 906 10.59 -14.59 -8.22
C PRO A 906 11.69 -13.59 -8.58
N ALA A 907 11.33 -12.47 -9.20
CA ALA A 907 12.26 -11.37 -9.48
C ALA A 907 12.66 -10.61 -8.20
N GLY A 908 11.72 -10.35 -7.29
CA GLY A 908 11.96 -9.66 -6.01
C GLY A 908 12.92 -10.41 -5.11
N GLU A 909 12.81 -11.76 -5.02
CA GLU A 909 13.75 -12.58 -4.26
C GLU A 909 15.17 -12.53 -4.84
N ALA A 910 15.31 -12.61 -6.16
CA ALA A 910 16.59 -12.50 -6.85
C ALA A 910 17.24 -11.12 -6.60
N ILE A 911 16.46 -10.04 -6.73
CA ILE A 911 16.91 -8.66 -6.48
C ILE A 911 17.32 -8.51 -5.00
N THR A 912 16.52 -9.02 -4.06
CA THR A 912 16.80 -8.98 -2.62
C THR A 912 18.09 -9.75 -2.28
N ALA A 913 18.29 -10.94 -2.87
CA ALA A 913 19.50 -11.72 -2.68
C ALA A 913 20.74 -10.98 -3.22
N CYS A 914 20.66 -10.37 -4.40
CA CYS A 914 21.72 -9.55 -4.96
C CYS A 914 22.05 -8.35 -4.06
N TYR A 915 21.04 -7.61 -3.62
CA TYR A 915 21.25 -6.43 -2.76
C TYR A 915 21.81 -6.79 -1.38
N ALA A 916 21.43 -7.94 -0.84
CA ALA A 916 22.03 -8.44 0.40
C ALA A 916 23.53 -8.62 0.24
N LEU A 917 23.99 -9.22 -0.87
CA LEU A 917 25.41 -9.36 -1.19
C LEU A 917 26.13 -8.03 -1.36
N LEU A 918 25.53 -7.05 -2.07
CA LEU A 918 26.09 -5.70 -2.26
C LEU A 918 26.34 -4.98 -0.93
N HIS A 919 25.49 -5.22 0.08
CA HIS A 919 25.60 -4.63 1.40
C HIS A 919 26.33 -5.51 2.42
N GLY A 920 27.01 -6.57 1.99
CA GLY A 920 27.79 -7.48 2.85
C GLY A 920 26.93 -8.41 3.73
N ARG A 921 25.65 -8.57 3.41
CA ARG A 921 24.71 -9.47 4.13
C ARG A 921 24.62 -10.82 3.41
N HIS A 922 25.72 -11.57 3.47
CA HIS A 922 25.79 -12.90 2.84
C HIS A 922 24.72 -13.86 3.38
N PRO A 923 24.37 -14.93 2.65
CA PRO A 923 23.41 -15.95 3.09
C PRO A 923 23.69 -16.49 4.48
N SER A 924 24.96 -16.78 4.79
CA SER A 924 25.39 -17.24 6.13
C SER A 924 25.09 -16.24 7.24
N PHE A 925 25.19 -14.94 6.97
CA PHE A 925 24.82 -13.91 7.94
C PHE A 925 23.32 -13.91 8.23
N ARG A 926 22.48 -14.03 7.20
CA ARG A 926 21.02 -14.09 7.34
C ARG A 926 20.60 -15.35 8.11
N GLN A 927 21.17 -16.49 7.79
CA GLN A 927 20.94 -17.77 8.48
C GLN A 927 21.35 -17.67 9.97
N THR A 928 22.55 -17.13 10.26
CA THR A 928 23.02 -16.93 11.64
C THR A 928 22.10 -15.99 12.43
N LEU A 929 21.60 -14.90 11.83
CA LEU A 929 20.66 -13.99 12.51
C LEU A 929 19.34 -14.72 12.82
N ARG A 930 18.81 -15.51 11.88
CA ARG A 930 17.61 -16.32 12.07
C ARG A 930 17.77 -17.35 13.20
N GLU A 931 18.89 -18.05 13.25
CA GLU A 931 19.21 -18.99 14.34
C GLU A 931 19.27 -18.29 15.70
N ARG A 932 19.90 -17.10 15.75
CA ARG A 932 19.95 -16.29 16.98
C ARG A 932 18.56 -15.88 17.45
N LEU A 933 17.65 -15.49 16.54
CA LEU A 933 16.27 -15.14 16.87
C LEU A 933 15.54 -16.29 17.55
N ILE A 934 15.64 -17.52 16.99
CA ILE A 934 14.99 -18.73 17.53
C ILE A 934 15.49 -19.06 18.96
N HIS A 935 16.73 -18.71 19.29
CA HIS A 935 17.36 -19.07 20.58
C HIS A 935 17.30 -17.96 21.64
N VAL A 936 16.61 -16.83 21.39
CA VAL A 936 16.43 -15.74 22.36
C VAL A 936 15.63 -16.23 23.59
N LYS A 937 16.02 -15.80 24.77
CA LYS A 937 15.37 -16.13 26.05
C LYS A 937 14.80 -14.87 26.73
N LEU A 938 13.85 -15.06 27.64
CA LEU A 938 13.26 -13.96 28.42
C LEU A 938 14.31 -13.14 29.20
N ASP A 939 15.34 -13.79 29.74
CA ASP A 939 16.42 -13.09 30.42
C ASP A 939 17.22 -12.18 29.49
N ASP A 940 17.34 -12.55 28.18
CA ASP A 940 17.97 -11.69 27.18
C ASP A 940 17.13 -10.44 26.95
N LEU A 941 15.79 -10.56 26.90
CA LEU A 941 14.90 -9.42 26.74
C LEU A 941 15.01 -8.45 27.91
N LYS A 942 15.00 -8.95 29.15
CA LYS A 942 15.17 -8.11 30.35
C LYS A 942 16.55 -7.43 30.35
N ARG A 943 17.60 -8.14 29.98
CA ARG A 943 18.97 -7.62 29.92
C ARG A 943 19.09 -6.48 28.93
N VAL A 944 18.60 -6.67 27.69
CA VAL A 944 18.67 -5.61 26.66
C VAL A 944 17.72 -4.45 26.96
N ALA A 945 16.54 -4.69 27.53
CA ALA A 945 15.64 -3.63 27.98
C ALA A 945 16.30 -2.76 29.07
N GLN A 946 16.97 -3.38 30.04
CA GLN A 946 17.71 -2.66 31.09
C GLN A 946 18.86 -1.85 30.49
N GLN A 947 19.64 -2.45 29.58
CA GLN A 947 20.87 -1.86 29.03
C GLN A 947 20.59 -0.73 28.04
N TYR A 948 19.59 -0.88 27.17
CA TYR A 948 19.35 0.04 26.04
C TYR A 948 18.16 0.97 26.22
N LEU A 949 17.21 0.66 27.13
CA LEU A 949 16.00 1.45 27.30
C LEU A 949 15.91 2.10 28.67
N ALA A 950 16.04 1.33 29.78
CA ALA A 950 15.73 1.82 31.10
C ALA A 950 16.73 2.87 31.62
N ILE A 951 18.00 2.80 31.20
CA ILE A 951 19.09 3.72 31.66
C ILE A 951 19.38 4.83 30.64
N GLN A 952 18.70 4.81 29.47
CA GLN A 952 18.89 5.80 28.42
C GLN A 952 17.73 6.80 28.39
N THR A 953 18.03 8.01 27.93
CA THR A 953 16.98 9.00 27.63
C THR A 953 16.67 8.93 26.13
N PRO A 954 15.39 8.74 25.73
CA PRO A 954 15.03 8.71 24.32
C PRO A 954 15.05 10.10 23.70
N SER A 955 15.27 10.17 22.40
CA SER A 955 14.86 11.29 21.59
C SER A 955 13.37 11.14 21.26
N ARG A 956 12.58 12.21 21.40
CA ARG A 956 11.14 12.20 21.11
C ARG A 956 10.81 12.98 19.86
N ALA A 957 9.80 12.52 19.15
CA ALA A 957 9.24 13.26 18.02
C ALA A 957 7.72 13.11 17.97
N VAL A 958 7.07 14.17 17.47
CA VAL A 958 5.62 14.17 17.25
C VAL A 958 5.33 14.78 15.87
N VAL A 959 4.44 14.15 15.13
CA VAL A 959 3.78 14.76 13.98
C VAL A 959 2.31 14.96 14.37
N ALA A 960 1.80 16.21 14.32
CA ALA A 960 0.55 16.55 14.98
C ALA A 960 -0.21 17.67 14.26
N PRO A 961 -1.53 17.82 14.55
CA PRO A 961 -2.32 18.96 14.08
C PRO A 961 -1.77 20.31 14.58
N VAL A 962 -1.96 21.35 13.77
CA VAL A 962 -1.59 22.74 14.12
C VAL A 962 -2.22 23.16 15.45
N ALA A 963 -3.43 22.72 15.76
CA ALA A 963 -4.14 23.00 17.00
C ALA A 963 -3.41 22.49 18.28
N LYS A 964 -2.42 21.60 18.15
CA LYS A 964 -1.64 21.07 19.29
C LYS A 964 -0.39 21.90 19.61
N ARG A 965 -0.13 22.99 18.89
CA ARG A 965 1.08 23.83 19.01
C ARG A 965 1.40 24.23 20.46
N GLU A 966 0.40 24.75 21.18
CA GLU A 966 0.60 25.24 22.57
C GLU A 966 0.98 24.09 23.49
N LEU A 967 0.23 22.99 23.47
CA LEU A 967 0.48 21.79 24.26
C LEU A 967 1.89 21.20 23.99
N LEU A 968 2.29 21.13 22.74
CA LEU A 968 3.60 20.62 22.34
C LEU A 968 4.74 21.53 22.83
N THR A 969 4.52 22.85 22.82
CA THR A 969 5.47 23.82 23.37
C THR A 969 5.61 23.65 24.89
N GLU A 970 4.48 23.48 25.62
CA GLU A 970 4.47 23.21 27.07
C GLU A 970 5.20 21.90 27.42
N LEU A 971 5.09 20.87 26.55
CA LEU A 971 5.80 19.59 26.70
C LEU A 971 7.29 19.65 26.34
N GLY A 972 7.79 20.82 25.92
CA GLY A 972 9.19 21.07 25.64
C GLY A 972 9.69 20.67 24.26
N PHE A 973 8.79 20.53 23.27
CA PHE A 973 9.18 20.24 21.89
C PHE A 973 9.57 21.52 21.14
N ASN A 974 10.58 21.44 20.30
CA ASN A 974 10.86 22.44 19.28
C ASN A 974 9.86 22.28 18.12
N ILE A 975 9.15 23.37 17.82
CA ILE A 975 8.03 23.34 16.89
C ILE A 975 8.49 23.69 15.47
N TYR A 976 8.18 22.81 14.53
CA TYR A 976 8.34 22.99 13.09
C TYR A 976 6.97 22.89 12.41
N GLN A 977 6.87 23.39 11.19
CA GLN A 977 5.65 23.29 10.40
C GLN A 977 5.99 22.88 8.98
N VAL A 978 5.19 22.02 8.39
CA VAL A 978 5.25 21.70 6.97
C VAL A 978 4.53 22.81 6.22
N ASN A 979 5.26 23.48 5.32
CA ASN A 979 4.79 24.63 4.53
C ASN A 979 4.21 24.24 3.18
#